data_5b7aebcbd35441513d1458a967f480b7
#
_entry.id   5b7aebcbd35441513d1458a967f480b7
#
_cell.length_a   1.000
_cell.length_b   1.000
_cell.length_c   1.000
_cell.angle_alpha   90.00
_cell.angle_beta   90.00
_cell.angle_gamma   90.00
#
_symmetry.space_group_name_H-M   'P 1'
#
loop_
_entity.id
_entity.type
_entity.pdbx_description
1 polymer ?
#
loop_
_entity_poly.entity_id
_entity_poly.type
_entity_poly.pdbx_seq_one_letter_code
_entity_poly.pdbx_strand_id
1 'polypeptide(L)'
;MLPKDNIYIFLNDNLRVIRQEMRTFAYMKRKQIYIAIISLVCCTLIAIGVTLHLRNQKEPQPTAVKAPDTRKKITVAKDTIKKIKPVIKQDFNIIGTLRDTDGKGVANVIVSDGYNCVKTDSLGRYKMKRDSLARFIYYCVPADCEVPTHSATDRTACFYQPVSKKKKIYDFTLKRLPGGKEISYKMIVIGDPQVTNAYSPYYTSPTDNPIKKSDVERFTTQTMADIKQTIRSLPAGTPVYGLSMGDDVQYYGGYNAHLERQIRQALGSSKMRLFSVIGNHDQDGKALYRRKWEENFGPTDYSFDRGDEHFVCINNCFFYRGKAYYSPGELRERQMRWLKQDLALTPKDKKVVLCYHIPFTFGNAPFGKAKPLGIENEKGHYSSSRLSQLLALLHQFEGGYELFCGHTHFACNHEIRYEGEDVMEHCHAAACGNIWQSNINICGTPNGYYVYQFIGTRLTDCYYKGTFWDKNKQMTIFRAQTDFNGESYAADWGLSKDKDKNILVANVFNADSHWRVVAIEDGKEYRMHRISSKGQDAFAAGYHHKYSKSVSYRFVSKGNSYLLMNHLYYYVPKNPNARITIKASDPYGHTFTAESTEAVSEPFFNYAHYYEQENQEYKKARNSLLRDSTINRQKDSTRSNRHTNTKL
;
A
#
# COMPACT_ATOMS: atom_id res chain seq x y z
N MET A 1 -50.47 17.57 22.66
CA MET A 1 -50.25 18.92 22.12
C MET A 1 -48.80 19.29 22.36
N LEU A 2 -47.99 19.34 21.32
CA LEU A 2 -46.60 19.79 21.41
C LEU A 2 -46.55 21.33 21.47
N PRO A 3 -45.59 21.95 22.18
CA PRO A 3 -45.45 23.39 22.27
C PRO A 3 -45.19 24.02 20.90
N LYS A 4 -45.88 25.14 20.63
CA LYS A 4 -45.82 25.87 19.34
C LYS A 4 -44.39 26.27 18.93
N ASP A 5 -43.47 26.44 19.85
CA ASP A 5 -42.08 26.86 19.58
C ASP A 5 -41.23 25.79 18.88
N ASN A 6 -41.51 24.52 19.08
CA ASN A 6 -40.80 23.42 18.42
C ASN A 6 -41.16 23.25 16.91
N ILE A 7 -42.36 23.70 16.52
CA ILE A 7 -42.80 23.63 15.14
C ILE A 7 -42.11 24.74 14.30
N TYR A 8 -41.83 25.89 14.88
CA TYR A 8 -41.16 27.01 14.20
C TYR A 8 -39.69 26.73 13.94
N ILE A 9 -39.01 26.05 14.86
CA ILE A 9 -37.59 25.64 14.69
C ILE A 9 -37.46 24.54 13.61
N PHE A 10 -38.35 23.55 13.64
CA PHE A 10 -38.37 22.47 12.65
C PHE A 10 -38.66 22.96 11.23
N LEU A 11 -39.54 23.93 11.06
CA LEU A 11 -39.86 24.53 9.76
C LEU A 11 -38.72 25.41 9.24
N ASN A 12 -38.03 26.15 10.08
CA ASN A 12 -36.91 27.00 9.70
C ASN A 12 -35.68 26.19 9.29
N ASP A 13 -35.36 25.09 9.96
CA ASP A 13 -34.23 24.24 9.64
C ASP A 13 -34.46 23.51 8.31
N ASN A 14 -35.66 23.00 8.06
CA ASN A 14 -36.00 22.38 6.79
C ASN A 14 -35.98 23.36 5.62
N LEU A 15 -36.44 24.59 5.81
CA LEU A 15 -36.36 25.65 4.81
C LEU A 15 -34.90 26.08 4.51
N ARG A 16 -34.03 26.02 5.51
CA ARG A 16 -32.60 26.32 5.36
C ARG A 16 -31.89 25.23 4.53
N VAL A 17 -32.19 23.96 4.78
CA VAL A 17 -31.68 22.83 3.99
C VAL A 17 -32.14 22.89 2.54
N ILE A 18 -33.45 23.11 2.31
CA ILE A 18 -34.01 23.23 0.95
C ILE A 18 -33.38 24.42 0.18
N ARG A 19 -33.17 25.57 0.83
CA ARG A 19 -32.48 26.71 0.20
C ARG A 19 -31.01 26.41 -0.11
N GLN A 20 -30.36 25.62 0.70
CA GLN A 20 -28.96 25.20 0.46
C GLN A 20 -28.87 24.22 -0.71
N GLU A 21 -29.77 23.25 -0.78
CA GLU A 21 -29.85 22.31 -1.90
C GLU A 21 -30.21 23.01 -3.23
N MET A 22 -31.15 23.92 -3.22
CA MET A 22 -31.49 24.72 -4.41
C MET A 22 -30.33 25.60 -4.89
N ARG A 23 -29.53 26.16 -3.99
CA ARG A 23 -28.32 26.90 -4.35
C ARG A 23 -27.24 26.00 -4.96
N THR A 24 -27.06 24.80 -4.41
CA THR A 24 -26.13 23.79 -4.93
C THR A 24 -26.58 23.30 -6.30
N PHE A 25 -27.86 23.06 -6.50
CA PHE A 25 -28.42 22.62 -7.78
C PHE A 25 -28.31 23.71 -8.86
N ALA A 26 -28.55 24.95 -8.51
CA ALA A 26 -28.39 26.11 -9.41
C ALA A 26 -26.90 26.34 -9.77
N TYR A 27 -25.99 26.12 -8.84
CA TYR A 27 -24.55 26.19 -9.07
C TYR A 27 -24.07 25.08 -10.02
N MET A 28 -24.54 23.84 -9.81
CA MET A 28 -24.21 22.69 -10.66
C MET A 28 -24.73 22.87 -12.09
N LYS A 29 -25.94 23.37 -12.27
CA LYS A 29 -26.49 23.69 -13.59
C LYS A 29 -25.69 24.77 -14.32
N ARG A 30 -25.31 25.84 -13.63
CA ARG A 30 -24.42 26.89 -14.22
C ARG A 30 -23.07 26.31 -14.61
N LYS A 31 -22.47 25.46 -13.80
CA LYS A 31 -21.16 24.81 -14.08
C LYS A 31 -21.23 23.94 -15.33
N GLN A 32 -22.30 23.15 -15.50
CA GLN A 32 -22.51 22.33 -16.68
C GLN A 32 -22.67 23.18 -17.96
N ILE A 33 -23.39 24.31 -17.90
CA ILE A 33 -23.53 25.25 -19.02
C ILE A 33 -22.16 25.86 -19.35
N TYR A 34 -21.36 26.27 -18.36
CA TYR A 34 -20.01 26.81 -18.61
C TYR A 34 -19.08 25.78 -19.27
N ILE A 35 -19.13 24.52 -18.84
CA ILE A 35 -18.33 23.44 -19.45
C ILE A 35 -18.78 23.20 -20.91
N ALA A 36 -20.07 23.22 -21.19
CA ALA A 36 -20.59 23.04 -22.54
C ALA A 36 -20.16 24.19 -23.46
N ILE A 37 -20.19 25.43 -22.99
CA ILE A 37 -19.74 26.62 -23.76
C ILE A 37 -18.24 26.56 -24.04
N ILE A 38 -17.41 26.19 -23.04
CA ILE A 38 -15.95 26.04 -23.19
C ILE A 38 -15.65 24.95 -24.21
N SER A 39 -16.34 23.81 -24.13
CA SER A 39 -16.15 22.70 -25.08
C SER A 39 -16.51 23.12 -26.50
N LEU A 40 -17.59 23.86 -26.70
CA LEU A 40 -18.00 24.34 -27.99
C LEU A 40 -16.97 25.33 -28.59
N VAL A 41 -16.45 26.23 -27.77
CA VAL A 41 -15.41 27.19 -28.19
C VAL A 41 -14.12 26.47 -28.57
N CYS A 42 -13.69 25.47 -27.78
CA CYS A 42 -12.52 24.67 -28.11
C CYS A 42 -12.68 23.90 -29.41
N CYS A 43 -13.83 23.27 -29.64
CA CYS A 43 -14.12 22.56 -30.90
C CYS A 43 -14.09 23.50 -32.11
N THR A 44 -14.61 24.72 -31.94
CA THR A 44 -14.61 25.73 -33.04
C THR A 44 -13.19 26.19 -33.36
N LEU A 45 -12.34 26.41 -32.34
CA LEU A 45 -10.94 26.81 -32.53
C LEU A 45 -10.12 25.69 -33.20
N ILE A 46 -10.36 24.45 -32.83
CA ILE A 46 -9.72 23.29 -33.48
C ILE A 46 -10.14 23.18 -34.95
N ALA A 47 -11.44 23.36 -35.26
CA ALA A 47 -11.92 23.31 -36.61
C ALA A 47 -11.31 24.44 -37.49
N ILE A 48 -11.17 25.67 -36.95
CA ILE A 48 -10.49 26.76 -37.62
C ILE A 48 -9.01 26.48 -37.86
N GLY A 49 -8.32 25.91 -36.86
CA GLY A 49 -6.90 25.51 -36.96
C GLY A 49 -6.66 24.46 -38.06
N VAL A 50 -7.51 23.42 -38.10
CA VAL A 50 -7.46 22.39 -39.14
C VAL A 50 -7.74 22.97 -40.54
N THR A 51 -8.72 23.90 -40.68
CA THR A 51 -9.04 24.52 -41.95
C THR A 51 -7.91 25.41 -42.45
N LEU A 52 -7.24 26.14 -41.55
CA LEU A 52 -6.07 26.96 -41.90
C LEU A 52 -4.85 26.07 -42.25
N HIS A 53 -4.67 24.93 -41.60
CA HIS A 53 -3.59 24.01 -41.94
C HIS A 53 -3.79 23.34 -43.29
N LEU A 54 -5.03 22.97 -43.64
CA LEU A 54 -5.37 22.38 -44.92
C LEU A 54 -5.29 23.38 -46.07
N ARG A 55 -5.52 24.70 -45.84
CA ARG A 55 -5.36 25.75 -46.83
C ARG A 55 -3.91 26.10 -47.18
N ASN A 56 -2.97 25.79 -46.31
CA ASN A 56 -1.54 26.08 -46.52
C ASN A 56 -0.75 24.92 -47.16
N GLN A 57 -1.37 23.81 -47.45
CA GLN A 57 -0.78 22.74 -48.23
C GLN A 57 -1.10 22.94 -49.69
N LYS A 58 -0.26 23.70 -50.40
CA LYS A 58 -0.23 23.71 -51.87
C LYS A 58 0.48 22.43 -52.32
N GLU A 59 -0.23 21.59 -53.06
CA GLU A 59 0.36 20.43 -53.73
C GLU A 59 1.43 20.89 -54.74
N PRO A 60 2.63 20.24 -54.77
CA PRO A 60 3.56 20.44 -55.87
C PRO A 60 3.13 19.62 -57.06
N GLN A 61 3.01 20.29 -58.23
CA GLN A 61 2.77 19.65 -59.53
C GLN A 61 3.94 18.72 -59.92
N PRO A 62 3.68 17.61 -60.59
CA PRO A 62 4.74 16.67 -61.00
C PRO A 62 5.50 17.20 -62.22
N THR A 63 6.75 17.53 -62.06
CA THR A 63 7.67 17.78 -63.14
C THR A 63 8.27 16.48 -63.62
N ALA A 64 8.03 16.17 -64.89
CA ALA A 64 8.66 15.05 -65.60
C ALA A 64 10.17 15.23 -65.71
N VAL A 65 10.92 14.29 -65.14
CA VAL A 65 12.38 14.26 -65.30
C VAL A 65 12.75 13.12 -66.29
N LYS A 66 13.33 13.54 -67.42
CA LYS A 66 13.99 12.68 -68.44
C LYS A 66 15.16 11.92 -67.81
N ALA A 67 15.27 10.66 -68.13
CA ALA A 67 16.45 9.84 -67.81
C ALA A 67 17.67 10.29 -68.59
N PRO A 68 18.86 10.36 -67.97
CA PRO A 68 20.11 10.40 -68.71
C PRO A 68 20.79 9.03 -68.72
N ASP A 69 21.05 8.58 -69.93
CA ASP A 69 21.99 7.52 -70.24
C ASP A 69 23.42 8.05 -70.08
N THR A 70 24.25 7.42 -69.25
CA THR A 70 25.73 7.45 -69.44
C THR A 70 26.42 6.43 -68.56
N ARG A 71 26.95 5.43 -69.23
CA ARG A 71 28.08 4.58 -68.76
C ARG A 71 29.32 5.45 -68.61
N LYS A 72 29.82 5.66 -67.41
CA LYS A 72 31.22 6.03 -67.17
C LYS A 72 31.83 5.20 -66.04
N LYS A 73 32.89 4.50 -66.34
CA LYS A 73 33.75 3.83 -65.39
C LYS A 73 34.31 4.83 -64.40
N ILE A 74 34.10 4.60 -63.13
CA ILE A 74 34.75 5.37 -62.06
C ILE A 74 35.79 4.46 -61.39
N THR A 75 37.06 4.88 -61.50
CA THR A 75 38.22 4.34 -60.82
C THR A 75 38.06 4.57 -59.29
N VAL A 76 38.16 3.51 -58.53
CA VAL A 76 38.06 3.59 -57.05
C VAL A 76 39.39 4.12 -56.50
N ALA A 77 39.37 5.35 -56.02
CA ALA A 77 40.40 5.87 -55.11
C ALA A 77 40.13 5.35 -53.71
N LYS A 78 41.07 4.64 -53.11
CA LYS A 78 41.05 4.21 -51.72
C LYS A 78 41.29 5.43 -50.82
N ASP A 79 40.24 6.13 -50.45
CA ASP A 79 40.32 7.10 -49.36
C ASP A 79 40.09 6.41 -48.03
N THR A 80 41.10 6.49 -47.19
CA THR A 80 41.12 6.00 -45.82
C THR A 80 40.17 6.86 -44.97
N ILE A 81 38.92 6.45 -44.83
CA ILE A 81 38.00 7.08 -43.88
C ILE A 81 38.44 6.74 -42.48
N LYS A 82 39.16 7.64 -41.82
CA LYS A 82 39.32 7.63 -40.36
C LYS A 82 37.96 7.75 -39.75
N LYS A 83 37.42 6.65 -39.22
CA LYS A 83 36.25 6.65 -38.34
C LYS A 83 36.57 7.49 -37.09
N ILE A 84 36.24 8.76 -37.10
CA ILE A 84 36.19 9.58 -35.90
C ILE A 84 35.01 9.04 -35.08
N LYS A 85 35.30 8.19 -34.09
CA LYS A 85 34.33 7.87 -33.04
C LYS A 85 34.10 9.17 -32.30
N PRO A 86 32.83 9.67 -32.17
CA PRO A 86 32.57 10.79 -31.31
C PRO A 86 32.93 10.34 -29.87
N VAL A 87 33.99 10.90 -29.32
CA VAL A 87 34.28 10.79 -27.90
C VAL A 87 33.29 11.65 -27.19
N ILE A 88 32.13 11.08 -26.85
CA ILE A 88 31.23 11.69 -25.92
C ILE A 88 31.97 11.72 -24.58
N LYS A 89 32.56 12.87 -24.23
CA LYS A 89 33.00 13.12 -22.86
C LYS A 89 31.80 13.02 -21.94
N GLN A 90 31.55 11.86 -21.37
CA GLN A 90 30.61 11.72 -20.29
C GLN A 90 31.20 12.48 -19.09
N ASP A 91 30.54 13.58 -18.73
CA ASP A 91 30.95 14.42 -17.63
C ASP A 91 30.45 13.80 -16.32
N PHE A 92 31.19 12.82 -15.80
CA PHE A 92 30.90 12.19 -14.53
C PHE A 92 31.25 13.13 -13.39
N ASN A 93 30.31 13.35 -12.47
CA ASN A 93 30.51 14.26 -11.33
C ASN A 93 30.57 13.55 -9.97
N ILE A 94 30.28 12.24 -9.92
CA ILE A 94 30.51 11.39 -8.74
C ILE A 94 31.16 10.07 -9.11
N ILE A 95 31.97 9.57 -8.17
CA ILE A 95 32.64 8.27 -8.24
C ILE A 95 32.54 7.58 -6.87
N GLY A 96 32.81 6.30 -6.83
CA GLY A 96 32.91 5.56 -5.59
C GLY A 96 33.31 4.12 -5.78
N THR A 97 33.45 3.42 -4.68
CA THR A 97 33.78 1.99 -4.62
C THR A 97 32.83 1.27 -3.67
N LEU A 98 32.47 0.06 -4.04
CA LEU A 98 31.84 -0.91 -3.15
C LEU A 98 32.86 -2.01 -2.86
N ARG A 99 33.21 -2.17 -1.57
CA ARG A 99 34.17 -3.18 -1.13
C ARG A 99 33.55 -4.03 -0.02
N ASP A 100 33.93 -5.29 0.05
CA ASP A 100 33.59 -6.09 1.23
C ASP A 100 34.49 -5.73 2.43
N THR A 101 34.23 -6.36 3.56
CA THR A 101 34.99 -6.12 4.80
C THR A 101 36.48 -6.50 4.68
N ASP A 102 36.85 -7.34 3.71
CA ASP A 102 38.22 -7.74 3.43
C ASP A 102 38.91 -6.80 2.42
N GLY A 103 38.21 -5.73 2.02
CA GLY A 103 38.72 -4.72 1.08
C GLY A 103 38.61 -5.11 -0.40
N LYS A 104 38.07 -6.29 -0.70
CA LYS A 104 37.89 -6.76 -2.08
C LYS A 104 36.70 -6.04 -2.75
N GLY A 105 36.88 -5.63 -4.00
CA GLY A 105 35.83 -4.99 -4.77
C GLY A 105 34.62 -5.90 -5.01
N VAL A 106 33.41 -5.34 -4.87
CA VAL A 106 32.15 -6.03 -5.12
C VAL A 106 31.61 -5.61 -6.49
N ALA A 107 31.70 -6.53 -7.44
CA ALA A 107 31.33 -6.30 -8.84
C ALA A 107 29.81 -6.46 -9.06
N ASN A 108 29.33 -5.90 -10.18
CA ASN A 108 27.95 -6.05 -10.67
C ASN A 108 26.84 -5.54 -9.74
N VAL A 109 27.16 -4.70 -8.78
CA VAL A 109 26.18 -4.07 -7.91
C VAL A 109 25.59 -2.83 -8.57
N ILE A 110 24.27 -2.74 -8.60
CA ILE A 110 23.58 -1.55 -9.09
C ILE A 110 23.74 -0.42 -8.06
N VAL A 111 24.22 0.73 -8.52
CA VAL A 111 24.32 1.97 -7.74
C VAL A 111 23.43 3.00 -8.40
N SER A 112 22.67 3.74 -7.59
CA SER A 112 21.71 4.71 -8.07
C SER A 112 21.73 6.02 -7.28
N ASP A 113 21.26 7.07 -7.94
CA ASP A 113 20.95 8.37 -7.32
C ASP A 113 19.43 8.67 -7.26
N GLY A 114 18.58 7.66 -7.61
CA GLY A 114 17.13 7.78 -7.72
C GLY A 114 16.65 8.29 -9.08
N TYR A 115 17.56 8.54 -10.02
CA TYR A 115 17.30 8.99 -11.39
C TYR A 115 18.10 8.17 -12.41
N ASN A 116 19.31 7.85 -12.09
CA ASN A 116 20.24 7.09 -12.92
C ASN A 116 20.70 5.84 -12.18
N CYS A 117 20.96 4.76 -12.93
CA CYS A 117 21.54 3.52 -12.43
C CYS A 117 22.82 3.18 -13.20
N VAL A 118 23.82 2.71 -12.49
CA VAL A 118 25.07 2.16 -13.05
C VAL A 118 25.44 0.88 -12.32
N LYS A 119 26.31 0.05 -12.89
CA LYS A 119 26.89 -1.12 -12.21
C LYS A 119 28.34 -0.87 -11.82
N THR A 120 28.76 -1.49 -10.72
CA THR A 120 30.18 -1.57 -10.34
C THR A 120 30.96 -2.49 -11.30
N ASP A 121 32.20 -2.12 -11.58
CA ASP A 121 33.15 -2.94 -12.35
C ASP A 121 33.73 -4.11 -11.50
N SER A 122 34.63 -4.90 -12.08
CA SER A 122 35.28 -6.02 -11.41
C SER A 122 36.10 -5.66 -10.17
N LEU A 123 36.46 -4.39 -10.00
CA LEU A 123 37.16 -3.85 -8.85
C LEU A 123 36.22 -3.11 -7.87
N GLY A 124 34.91 -3.23 -8.07
CA GLY A 124 33.88 -2.58 -7.26
C GLY A 124 33.76 -1.08 -7.49
N ARG A 125 34.37 -0.52 -8.55
CA ARG A 125 34.35 0.91 -8.85
C ARG A 125 33.12 1.28 -9.67
N TYR A 126 32.59 2.47 -9.43
CA TYR A 126 31.55 3.06 -10.26
C TYR A 126 31.78 4.56 -10.48
N LYS A 127 31.16 5.07 -11.53
CA LYS A 127 31.10 6.49 -11.86
C LYS A 127 29.77 6.81 -12.51
N MET A 128 29.18 7.92 -12.16
CA MET A 128 27.91 8.35 -12.71
C MET A 128 27.80 9.88 -12.80
N LYS A 129 26.94 10.34 -13.71
CA LYS A 129 26.48 11.72 -13.72
C LYS A 129 25.29 11.81 -12.78
N ARG A 130 25.49 12.41 -11.61
CA ARG A 130 24.43 12.59 -10.63
C ARG A 130 23.40 13.59 -11.12
N ASP A 131 22.12 13.27 -10.95
CA ASP A 131 21.04 14.22 -11.18
C ASP A 131 21.07 15.35 -10.14
N SER A 132 20.70 16.56 -10.55
CA SER A 132 20.65 17.74 -9.69
C SER A 132 19.65 17.64 -8.54
N LEU A 133 18.60 16.85 -8.72
CA LEU A 133 17.54 16.62 -7.73
C LEU A 133 17.81 15.42 -6.83
N ALA A 134 18.88 14.66 -7.09
CA ALA A 134 19.25 13.49 -6.28
C ALA A 134 19.50 13.88 -4.81
N ARG A 135 18.91 13.13 -3.89
CA ARG A 135 19.03 13.33 -2.47
C ARG A 135 19.96 12.33 -1.79
N PHE A 136 20.11 11.16 -2.40
CA PHE A 136 20.94 10.07 -1.91
C PHE A 136 21.77 9.47 -3.05
N ILE A 137 22.89 8.85 -2.65
CA ILE A 137 23.56 7.82 -3.43
C ILE A 137 23.41 6.52 -2.66
N TYR A 138 22.96 5.48 -3.31
CA TYR A 138 22.65 4.20 -2.69
C TYR A 138 22.94 3.04 -3.63
N TYR A 139 22.94 1.84 -3.11
CA TYR A 139 23.15 0.63 -3.90
C TYR A 139 22.04 -0.39 -3.66
N CYS A 140 21.74 -1.20 -4.66
CA CYS A 140 20.93 -2.39 -4.54
C CYS A 140 21.69 -3.39 -3.65
N VAL A 141 21.17 -3.68 -2.44
CA VAL A 141 21.84 -4.58 -1.50
C VAL A 141 21.93 -5.97 -2.11
N PRO A 142 23.13 -6.51 -2.39
CA PRO A 142 23.26 -7.83 -3.03
C PRO A 142 22.74 -8.95 -2.14
N ALA A 143 22.19 -10.01 -2.74
CA ALA A 143 21.61 -11.14 -2.03
C ALA A 143 22.62 -11.93 -1.17
N ASP A 144 23.90 -11.89 -1.54
CA ASP A 144 25.00 -12.54 -0.81
C ASP A 144 25.66 -11.66 0.27
N CYS A 145 25.07 -10.47 0.53
CA CYS A 145 25.57 -9.54 1.54
C CYS A 145 24.53 -9.33 2.65
N GLU A 146 25.04 -9.06 3.86
CA GLU A 146 24.17 -8.61 4.95
C GLU A 146 23.48 -7.29 4.59
N VAL A 147 22.22 -7.12 4.96
CA VAL A 147 21.54 -5.81 4.88
C VAL A 147 22.13 -4.91 5.95
N PRO A 148 22.75 -3.77 5.60
CA PRO A 148 23.22 -2.83 6.59
C PRO A 148 22.04 -2.17 7.29
N THR A 149 22.21 -1.86 8.57
CA THR A 149 21.17 -1.26 9.40
C THR A 149 21.70 -0.04 10.13
N HIS A 150 20.79 0.82 10.59
CA HIS A 150 21.18 2.04 11.32
C HIS A 150 22.01 1.72 12.58
N SER A 151 21.65 0.65 13.31
CA SER A 151 22.42 0.19 14.46
C SER A 151 22.08 -1.25 14.83
N ALA A 152 22.71 -1.77 15.87
CA ALA A 152 22.38 -3.08 16.44
C ALA A 152 20.98 -3.14 17.08
N THR A 153 20.42 -2.00 17.47
CA THR A 153 19.11 -1.87 18.10
C THR A 153 18.05 -1.26 17.18
N ASP A 154 18.48 -0.70 16.05
CA ASP A 154 17.60 -0.20 15.00
C ASP A 154 17.92 -0.95 13.70
N ARG A 155 17.14 -1.97 13.41
CA ARG A 155 17.33 -2.89 12.28
C ARG A 155 16.67 -2.41 10.98
N THR A 156 16.24 -1.15 10.91
CA THR A 156 15.82 -0.56 9.63
C THR A 156 17.02 -0.42 8.70
N ALA A 157 16.82 -0.72 7.42
CA ALA A 157 17.88 -0.81 6.41
C ALA A 157 18.53 0.56 6.15
N CYS A 158 19.87 0.58 6.04
CA CYS A 158 20.66 1.78 5.83
C CYS A 158 21.75 1.55 4.77
N PHE A 159 21.35 1.51 3.49
CA PHE A 159 22.19 1.20 2.31
C PHE A 159 22.50 2.45 1.47
N TYR A 160 22.37 3.64 2.03
CA TYR A 160 22.42 4.90 1.32
C TYR A 160 23.29 5.94 2.06
N GLN A 161 23.72 6.95 1.33
CA GLN A 161 24.37 8.14 1.87
C GLN A 161 23.67 9.39 1.35
N PRO A 162 23.39 10.39 2.18
CA PRO A 162 22.80 11.64 1.74
C PRO A 162 23.75 12.41 0.83
N VAL A 163 23.21 13.03 -0.22
CA VAL A 163 23.98 13.85 -1.15
C VAL A 163 24.40 15.15 -0.49
N SER A 164 25.69 15.48 -0.62
CA SER A 164 26.27 16.77 -0.24
C SER A 164 26.79 17.50 -1.49
N LYS A 165 26.63 18.84 -1.52
CA LYS A 165 27.13 19.68 -2.62
C LYS A 165 28.63 19.55 -2.85
N LYS A 166 29.40 19.32 -1.78
CA LYS A 166 30.86 19.23 -1.82
C LYS A 166 31.39 17.82 -2.02
N LYS A 167 30.59 16.78 -1.71
CA LYS A 167 31.03 15.39 -1.74
C LYS A 167 30.90 14.84 -3.16
N LYS A 168 32.01 14.29 -3.69
CA LYS A 168 32.06 13.64 -5.02
C LYS A 168 32.35 12.15 -4.93
N ILE A 169 32.82 11.66 -3.77
CA ILE A 169 33.19 10.26 -3.56
C ILE A 169 32.20 9.65 -2.57
N TYR A 170 31.56 8.54 -2.97
CA TYR A 170 30.60 7.79 -2.17
C TYR A 170 31.04 6.32 -2.17
N ASP A 171 31.80 5.95 -1.15
CA ASP A 171 32.25 4.56 -0.94
C ASP A 171 31.33 3.85 0.03
N PHE A 172 31.16 2.53 -0.19
CA PHE A 172 30.36 1.65 0.66
C PHE A 172 31.14 0.41 1.03
N THR A 173 30.95 -0.05 2.26
CA THR A 173 31.48 -1.33 2.74
C THR A 173 30.33 -2.31 2.94
N LEU A 174 30.44 -3.50 2.36
CA LEU A 174 29.46 -4.55 2.42
C LEU A 174 30.01 -5.73 3.22
N LYS A 175 29.19 -6.32 4.09
CA LYS A 175 29.55 -7.53 4.79
C LYS A 175 28.95 -8.73 4.07
N ARG A 176 29.80 -9.68 3.64
CA ARG A 176 29.33 -10.90 3.00
C ARG A 176 28.59 -11.80 3.99
N LEU A 177 27.55 -12.47 3.51
CA LEU A 177 26.92 -13.56 4.27
C LEU A 177 27.87 -14.76 4.28
N PRO A 178 28.07 -15.41 5.45
CA PRO A 178 29.02 -16.54 5.57
C PRO A 178 28.73 -17.71 4.61
N GLY A 179 27.45 -17.94 4.32
CA GLY A 179 26.97 -18.99 3.40
C GLY A 179 26.75 -18.51 1.96
N GLY A 180 27.08 -17.27 1.65
CA GLY A 180 26.72 -16.65 0.37
C GLY A 180 25.23 -16.33 0.27
N LYS A 181 24.68 -16.34 -0.94
CA LYS A 181 23.25 -16.07 -1.19
C LYS A 181 22.36 -17.13 -0.53
N GLU A 182 21.36 -16.66 0.21
CA GLU A 182 20.34 -17.52 0.83
C GLU A 182 19.39 -18.07 -0.24
N ILE A 183 19.19 -19.39 -0.25
CA ILE A 183 18.25 -20.04 -1.18
C ILE A 183 16.82 -19.94 -0.68
N SER A 184 16.66 -19.87 0.64
CA SER A 184 15.37 -19.90 1.34
C SER A 184 15.36 -18.86 2.45
N TYR A 185 14.34 -18.04 2.50
CA TYR A 185 14.16 -17.03 3.55
C TYR A 185 12.70 -16.69 3.75
N LYS A 186 12.37 -16.07 4.89
CA LYS A 186 11.05 -15.53 5.15
C LYS A 186 11.05 -14.00 5.04
N MET A 187 9.96 -13.47 4.43
CA MET A 187 9.67 -12.04 4.40
C MET A 187 8.42 -11.78 5.24
N ILE A 188 8.56 -10.99 6.30
CA ILE A 188 7.41 -10.51 7.09
C ILE A 188 6.99 -9.18 6.51
N VAL A 189 5.73 -9.10 6.08
CA VAL A 189 5.16 -7.89 5.46
C VAL A 189 4.13 -7.29 6.41
N ILE A 190 4.31 -6.01 6.72
CA ILE A 190 3.49 -5.23 7.64
C ILE A 190 2.74 -4.18 6.82
N GLY A 191 1.42 -4.30 6.75
CA GLY A 191 0.58 -3.28 6.14
C GLY A 191 0.24 -2.18 7.15
N ASP A 192 0.28 -0.96 6.75
CA ASP A 192 -0.30 0.23 7.38
C ASP A 192 -0.28 0.22 8.93
N PRO A 193 0.88 0.37 9.58
CA PRO A 193 0.96 0.55 11.03
C PRO A 193 0.20 1.79 11.50
N GLN A 194 0.18 2.82 10.73
CA GLN A 194 -0.59 4.07 10.80
C GLN A 194 -0.77 4.59 12.23
N VAL A 195 0.34 4.60 12.98
CA VAL A 195 0.33 5.10 14.34
C VAL A 195 0.07 6.60 14.35
N THR A 196 -0.75 7.03 15.29
CA THR A 196 -1.19 8.41 15.36
C THR A 196 -0.59 9.13 16.54
N ASN A 197 -0.70 10.44 16.52
CA ASN A 197 -0.54 11.22 17.71
C ASN A 197 -1.80 11.03 18.58
N ALA A 198 -1.71 10.18 19.60
CA ALA A 198 -2.83 9.79 20.46
C ALA A 198 -3.60 10.97 21.10
N TYR A 199 -3.05 12.18 21.02
CA TYR A 199 -3.65 13.40 21.54
C TYR A 199 -4.25 14.29 20.46
N SER A 200 -4.41 13.78 19.26
CA SER A 200 -5.02 14.53 18.17
C SER A 200 -6.49 14.80 18.44
N PRO A 201 -6.97 16.05 18.24
CA PRO A 201 -8.37 16.39 18.41
C PRO A 201 -9.32 15.66 17.43
N TYR A 202 -8.78 14.98 16.41
CA TYR A 202 -9.56 14.17 15.48
C TYR A 202 -9.96 12.81 16.04
N TYR A 203 -9.27 12.31 17.06
CA TYR A 203 -9.62 11.09 17.77
C TYR A 203 -10.49 11.43 18.96
N THR A 204 -11.78 11.55 18.72
CA THR A 204 -12.79 11.81 19.76
C THR A 204 -13.64 10.58 20.05
N SER A 205 -13.35 9.45 19.40
CA SER A 205 -14.09 8.22 19.61
C SER A 205 -13.78 7.60 20.98
N PRO A 206 -14.77 7.01 21.65
CA PRO A 206 -14.53 6.24 22.86
C PRO A 206 -13.62 5.02 22.68
N THR A 207 -13.42 4.58 21.45
CA THR A 207 -12.54 3.46 21.09
C THR A 207 -11.11 3.89 20.78
N ASP A 208 -10.83 5.18 20.74
CA ASP A 208 -9.49 5.69 20.52
C ASP A 208 -8.62 5.44 21.73
N ASN A 209 -7.72 4.49 21.63
CA ASN A 209 -6.76 4.18 22.67
C ASN A 209 -7.39 4.00 24.10
N PRO A 210 -8.28 3.03 24.27
CA PRO A 210 -9.02 2.84 25.52
C PRO A 210 -8.13 2.49 26.71
N ILE A 211 -6.91 2.01 26.51
CA ILE A 211 -6.03 1.43 27.53
C ILE A 211 -4.86 2.30 27.94
N LYS A 212 -4.93 3.60 27.76
CA LYS A 212 -3.86 4.56 28.10
C LYS A 212 -2.52 4.33 27.41
N LYS A 213 -2.49 3.56 26.35
CA LYS A 213 -1.30 3.37 25.53
C LYS A 213 -1.43 4.15 24.25
N SER A 214 -0.37 4.79 23.81
CA SER A 214 -0.32 5.40 22.50
C SER A 214 -0.41 4.33 21.41
N ASP A 215 -0.79 4.71 20.19
CA ASP A 215 -0.83 3.78 19.07
C ASP A 215 0.53 3.12 18.83
N VAL A 216 1.61 3.89 18.95
CA VAL A 216 2.98 3.37 18.80
C VAL A 216 3.36 2.40 19.93
N GLU A 217 2.88 2.61 21.16
CA GLU A 217 3.06 1.62 22.23
C GLU A 217 2.29 0.35 21.95
N ARG A 218 1.06 0.45 21.45
CA ARG A 218 0.25 -0.72 21.06
C ARG A 218 0.92 -1.46 19.90
N PHE A 219 1.36 -0.74 18.88
CA PHE A 219 2.12 -1.36 17.78
C PHE A 219 3.36 -2.09 18.29
N THR A 220 4.12 -1.45 19.20
CA THR A 220 5.33 -2.04 19.77
C THR A 220 5.06 -3.25 20.65
N THR A 221 4.05 -3.16 21.55
CA THR A 221 3.75 -4.18 22.57
C THR A 221 2.79 -5.28 22.09
N GLN A 222 2.09 -5.06 20.99
CA GLN A 222 1.19 -6.02 20.37
C GLN A 222 1.81 -6.57 19.08
N THR A 223 1.74 -5.84 17.98
CA THR A 223 2.16 -6.34 16.65
C THR A 223 3.64 -6.72 16.62
N MET A 224 4.53 -5.81 17.03
CA MET A 224 5.96 -6.10 17.02
C MET A 224 6.38 -7.15 18.06
N ALA A 225 5.66 -7.27 19.18
CA ALA A 225 5.87 -8.33 20.15
C ALA A 225 5.49 -9.71 19.59
N ASP A 226 4.36 -9.79 18.88
CA ASP A 226 3.92 -11.01 18.20
C ASP A 226 4.86 -11.40 17.05
N ILE A 227 5.32 -10.43 16.24
CA ILE A 227 6.34 -10.65 15.21
C ILE A 227 7.61 -11.24 15.83
N LYS A 228 8.08 -10.71 16.96
CA LYS A 228 9.25 -11.24 17.67
C LYS A 228 9.02 -12.67 18.17
N GLN A 229 7.81 -12.99 18.59
CA GLN A 229 7.43 -14.34 18.98
C GLN A 229 7.39 -15.29 17.78
N THR A 230 6.79 -14.86 16.67
CA THR A 230 6.79 -15.62 15.41
C THR A 230 8.22 -15.92 14.95
N ILE A 231 9.11 -14.92 14.93
CA ILE A 231 10.52 -15.13 14.57
C ILE A 231 11.21 -16.14 15.51
N ARG A 232 10.93 -16.08 16.82
CA ARG A 232 11.50 -17.05 17.78
C ARG A 232 10.97 -18.47 17.60
N SER A 233 9.75 -18.63 17.06
CA SER A 233 9.17 -19.95 16.81
C SER A 233 9.68 -20.62 15.52
N LEU A 234 10.39 -19.88 14.67
CA LEU A 234 11.00 -20.44 13.47
C LEU A 234 12.22 -21.30 13.82
N PRO A 235 12.59 -22.27 12.97
CA PRO A 235 13.82 -23.01 13.12
C PRO A 235 15.03 -22.09 13.30
N ALA A 236 15.96 -22.47 14.17
CA ALA A 236 17.16 -21.69 14.42
C ALA A 236 17.94 -21.45 13.11
N GLY A 237 18.40 -20.22 12.89
CA GLY A 237 19.13 -19.86 11.68
C GLY A 237 18.25 -19.52 10.48
N THR A 238 16.92 -19.62 10.57
CA THR A 238 16.03 -19.19 9.47
C THR A 238 16.28 -17.69 9.15
N PRO A 239 16.68 -17.34 7.91
CA PRO A 239 16.80 -15.96 7.51
C PRO A 239 15.42 -15.28 7.47
N VAL A 240 15.30 -14.12 8.12
CA VAL A 240 14.04 -13.37 8.17
C VAL A 240 14.29 -11.90 7.87
N TYR A 241 13.53 -11.37 6.94
CA TYR A 241 13.52 -9.97 6.55
C TYR A 241 12.15 -9.37 6.77
N GLY A 242 12.09 -8.05 6.85
CA GLY A 242 10.84 -7.30 7.03
C GLY A 242 10.63 -6.29 5.92
N LEU A 243 9.37 -6.03 5.62
CA LEU A 243 8.93 -5.00 4.69
C LEU A 243 7.71 -4.28 5.27
N SER A 244 7.80 -2.96 5.48
CA SER A 244 6.64 -2.12 5.77
C SER A 244 6.09 -1.54 4.48
N MET A 245 4.77 -1.65 4.29
CA MET A 245 4.11 -1.25 3.05
C MET A 245 3.68 0.22 3.03
N GLY A 246 4.17 1.03 3.98
CA GLY A 246 3.86 2.45 4.07
C GLY A 246 2.70 2.77 4.99
N ASP A 247 2.40 4.07 5.09
CA ASP A 247 1.52 4.60 6.10
C ASP A 247 1.94 4.16 7.50
N ASP A 248 3.25 4.32 7.79
CA ASP A 248 3.80 4.00 9.10
C ASP A 248 3.22 4.94 10.17
N VAL A 249 2.94 6.20 9.79
CA VAL A 249 2.39 7.24 10.66
C VAL A 249 1.20 7.94 10.02
N GLN A 250 0.36 8.52 10.86
CA GLN A 250 -0.66 9.48 10.45
C GLN A 250 -0.54 10.76 11.29
N TYR A 251 -0.16 11.85 10.63
CA TYR A 251 0.02 13.14 11.29
C TYR A 251 -1.29 13.91 11.39
N TYR A 252 -1.84 14.00 12.59
CA TYR A 252 -2.93 14.93 12.89
C TYR A 252 -2.37 16.19 13.54
N GLY A 253 -2.74 17.34 13.00
CA GLY A 253 -2.26 18.63 13.53
C GLY A 253 -0.86 19.05 13.10
N GLY A 254 -0.17 18.27 12.28
CA GLY A 254 1.13 18.60 11.71
C GLY A 254 2.21 17.54 11.92
N TYR A 255 3.38 17.79 11.33
CA TYR A 255 4.53 16.89 11.43
C TYR A 255 4.96 16.68 12.88
N ASN A 256 5.20 15.43 13.26
CA ASN A 256 5.65 15.03 14.58
C ASN A 256 6.91 14.17 14.49
N ALA A 257 8.08 14.80 14.68
CA ALA A 257 9.38 14.13 14.61
C ALA A 257 9.59 13.09 15.71
N HIS A 258 8.91 13.23 16.86
CA HIS A 258 8.99 12.25 17.94
C HIS A 258 8.27 10.97 17.56
N LEU A 259 7.05 11.09 17.06
CA LEU A 259 6.24 9.96 16.58
C LEU A 259 6.97 9.18 15.47
N GLU A 260 7.56 9.90 14.51
CA GLU A 260 8.30 9.26 13.41
C GLU A 260 9.53 8.49 13.89
N ARG A 261 10.27 9.02 14.86
CA ARG A 261 11.38 8.28 15.48
C ARG A 261 10.90 7.07 16.28
N GLN A 262 9.79 7.19 17.00
CA GLN A 262 9.22 6.08 17.78
C GLN A 262 8.79 4.93 16.88
N ILE A 263 8.10 5.21 15.76
CA ILE A 263 7.69 4.15 14.83
C ILE A 263 8.89 3.49 14.17
N ARG A 264 9.90 4.26 13.75
CA ARG A 264 11.14 3.68 13.21
C ARG A 264 11.82 2.76 14.23
N GLN A 265 11.92 3.18 15.49
CA GLN A 265 12.48 2.35 16.55
C GLN A 265 11.66 1.08 16.80
N ALA A 266 10.32 1.18 16.73
CA ALA A 266 9.44 0.02 16.86
C ALA A 266 9.67 -0.97 15.72
N LEU A 267 9.65 -0.51 14.47
CA LEU A 267 9.92 -1.32 13.27
C LEU A 267 11.30 -1.97 13.33
N GLY A 268 12.33 -1.21 13.70
CA GLY A 268 13.71 -1.70 13.83
C GLY A 268 13.99 -2.56 15.06
N SER A 269 13.02 -2.75 15.96
CA SER A 269 13.22 -3.39 17.27
C SER A 269 13.32 -4.92 17.24
N SER A 270 13.03 -5.56 16.12
CA SER A 270 13.13 -7.01 15.96
C SER A 270 14.51 -7.44 15.45
N LYS A 271 14.76 -8.76 15.35
CA LYS A 271 15.99 -9.29 14.74
C LYS A 271 15.96 -9.22 13.19
N MET A 272 14.78 -9.07 12.59
CA MET A 272 14.67 -8.94 11.13
C MET A 272 15.22 -7.59 10.66
N ARG A 273 15.89 -7.58 9.52
CA ARG A 273 16.28 -6.36 8.84
C ARG A 273 15.12 -5.89 7.99
N LEU A 274 14.68 -4.64 8.18
CA LEU A 274 13.41 -4.14 7.65
C LEU A 274 13.65 -3.04 6.60
N PHE A 275 13.01 -3.21 5.46
CA PHE A 275 12.87 -2.21 4.41
C PHE A 275 11.50 -1.51 4.52
N SER A 276 11.40 -0.29 4.03
CA SER A 276 10.15 0.50 4.14
C SER A 276 9.76 1.11 2.81
N VAL A 277 8.50 0.97 2.45
CA VAL A 277 7.82 1.74 1.41
C VAL A 277 7.23 2.98 2.05
N ILE A 278 7.18 4.09 1.35
CA ILE A 278 6.53 5.32 1.85
C ILE A 278 5.06 5.34 1.45
N GLY A 279 4.17 5.61 2.41
CA GLY A 279 2.73 5.75 2.18
C GLY A 279 2.26 7.19 1.98
N ASN A 280 0.97 7.38 1.74
CA ASN A 280 0.42 8.72 1.53
C ASN A 280 0.28 9.51 2.84
N HIS A 281 0.02 8.87 3.96
CA HIS A 281 -0.04 9.52 5.27
C HIS A 281 1.34 9.91 5.79
N ASP A 282 2.39 9.19 5.42
CA ASP A 282 3.78 9.54 5.73
C ASP A 282 4.21 10.87 5.06
N GLN A 283 3.61 11.20 3.93
CA GLN A 283 3.92 12.40 3.13
C GLN A 283 2.90 13.53 3.31
N ASP A 284 1.64 13.20 3.47
CA ASP A 284 0.48 14.12 3.59
C ASP A 284 0.50 15.26 2.54
N GLY A 285 0.96 14.95 1.33
CA GLY A 285 1.09 15.91 0.22
C GLY A 285 2.11 17.02 0.43
N LYS A 286 2.94 16.94 1.47
CA LYS A 286 3.89 17.98 1.85
C LYS A 286 5.33 17.53 1.62
N ALA A 287 6.06 18.31 0.84
CA ALA A 287 7.47 18.04 0.56
C ALA A 287 8.34 17.98 1.84
N LEU A 288 7.94 18.69 2.91
CA LEU A 288 8.62 18.62 4.21
C LEU A 288 8.49 17.22 4.80
N TYR A 289 7.31 16.64 4.85
CA TYR A 289 7.06 15.33 5.48
C TYR A 289 7.81 14.24 4.73
N ARG A 290 7.74 14.24 3.40
CA ARG A 290 8.53 13.31 2.59
C ARG A 290 10.03 13.44 2.87
N ARG A 291 10.58 14.66 2.97
CA ARG A 291 11.99 14.86 3.30
C ARG A 291 12.34 14.32 4.68
N LYS A 292 11.45 14.46 5.65
CA LYS A 292 11.64 13.94 7.00
C LYS A 292 11.59 12.42 7.05
N TRP A 293 10.67 11.82 6.32
CA TRP A 293 10.67 10.37 6.13
C TRP A 293 11.97 9.89 5.47
N GLU A 294 12.42 10.55 4.41
CA GLU A 294 13.68 10.23 3.75
C GLU A 294 14.91 10.37 4.69
N GLU A 295 14.90 11.29 5.64
CA GLU A 295 15.96 11.41 6.67
C GLU A 295 15.98 10.21 7.63
N ASN A 296 14.85 9.53 7.82
CA ASN A 296 14.72 8.38 8.72
C ASN A 296 14.86 7.03 7.99
N PHE A 297 14.37 6.91 6.76
CA PHE A 297 14.28 5.64 6.03
C PHE A 297 15.07 5.61 4.73
N GLY A 298 15.55 6.76 4.23
CA GLY A 298 16.34 6.86 3.01
C GLY A 298 15.55 7.12 1.73
N PRO A 299 16.03 6.62 0.57
CA PRO A 299 15.37 6.86 -0.71
C PRO A 299 13.98 6.25 -0.76
N THR A 300 13.05 6.92 -1.46
CA THR A 300 11.68 6.44 -1.65
C THR A 300 11.52 5.49 -2.84
N ASP A 301 12.47 5.54 -3.78
CA ASP A 301 12.52 4.69 -4.96
C ASP A 301 13.88 3.98 -4.94
N TYR A 302 13.89 2.66 -4.71
CA TYR A 302 15.11 1.86 -4.57
C TYR A 302 14.87 0.38 -4.80
N SER A 303 15.94 -0.40 -4.96
CA SER A 303 15.89 -1.85 -5.08
C SER A 303 16.85 -2.55 -4.12
N PHE A 304 16.58 -3.83 -3.84
CA PHE A 304 17.47 -4.72 -3.09
C PHE A 304 17.21 -6.17 -3.49
N ASP A 305 18.24 -7.00 -3.35
CA ASP A 305 18.14 -8.42 -3.64
C ASP A 305 18.10 -9.27 -2.37
N ARG A 306 17.23 -10.26 -2.33
CA ARG A 306 17.27 -11.38 -1.37
C ARG A 306 16.99 -12.67 -2.11
N GLY A 307 17.75 -13.73 -1.78
CA GLY A 307 17.64 -14.97 -2.57
C GLY A 307 17.77 -14.73 -4.06
N ASP A 308 16.82 -15.24 -4.81
CA ASP A 308 16.70 -15.03 -6.26
C ASP A 308 15.68 -13.93 -6.61
N GLU A 309 15.19 -13.19 -5.61
CA GLU A 309 14.28 -12.07 -5.81
C GLU A 309 15.01 -10.74 -5.89
N HIS A 310 14.52 -9.91 -6.80
CA HIS A 310 14.84 -8.49 -6.92
C HIS A 310 13.63 -7.68 -6.45
N PHE A 311 13.71 -7.13 -5.25
CA PHE A 311 12.69 -6.27 -4.69
C PHE A 311 12.88 -4.83 -5.18
N VAL A 312 11.80 -4.22 -5.63
CA VAL A 312 11.79 -2.82 -6.05
C VAL A 312 10.76 -2.08 -5.21
N CYS A 313 11.19 -1.17 -4.36
CA CYS A 313 10.31 -0.28 -3.60
C CYS A 313 10.16 1.04 -4.33
N ILE A 314 8.92 1.50 -4.53
CA ILE A 314 8.64 2.69 -5.31
C ILE A 314 7.51 3.54 -4.71
N ASN A 315 7.72 4.84 -4.63
CA ASN A 315 6.73 5.80 -4.15
C ASN A 315 5.68 6.07 -5.22
N ASN A 316 4.57 5.36 -5.18
CA ASN A 316 3.47 5.54 -6.11
C ASN A 316 2.36 6.48 -5.61
N CYS A 317 2.58 7.16 -4.48
CA CYS A 317 1.62 8.13 -3.95
C CYS A 317 1.67 9.42 -4.77
N PHE A 318 0.55 9.79 -5.33
CA PHE A 318 0.40 11.00 -6.12
C PHE A 318 -0.42 12.06 -5.37
N PHE A 319 0.11 13.29 -5.30
CA PHE A 319 -0.58 14.42 -4.70
C PHE A 319 -0.75 15.52 -5.75
N TYR A 320 -1.99 15.95 -5.95
CA TYR A 320 -2.29 17.05 -6.82
C TYR A 320 -2.60 18.30 -6.00
N ARG A 321 -1.86 19.39 -6.22
CA ARG A 321 -2.00 20.66 -5.48
C ARG A 321 -1.95 20.49 -3.95
N GLY A 322 -1.11 19.59 -3.46
CA GLY A 322 -0.95 19.34 -2.02
C GLY A 322 -2.11 18.62 -1.34
N LYS A 323 -3.09 18.15 -2.10
CA LYS A 323 -4.15 17.27 -1.57
C LYS A 323 -3.83 15.85 -1.92
N ALA A 324 -3.98 14.97 -0.92
CA ALA A 324 -3.94 13.54 -1.16
C ALA A 324 -5.03 13.20 -2.18
N TYR A 325 -4.63 12.65 -3.30
CA TYR A 325 -5.56 12.06 -4.22
C TYR A 325 -5.73 10.60 -3.80
N TYR A 326 -6.93 10.21 -3.46
CA TYR A 326 -7.35 8.82 -3.38
C TYR A 326 -7.54 8.28 -4.80
N SER A 327 -6.50 8.41 -5.57
CA SER A 327 -6.37 7.93 -6.92
C SER A 327 -5.65 6.59 -6.85
N PRO A 328 -5.83 5.67 -7.80
CA PRO A 328 -4.96 4.52 -7.89
C PRO A 328 -3.51 4.96 -7.88
N GLY A 329 -2.65 4.08 -7.42
CA GLY A 329 -1.20 4.31 -7.42
C GLY A 329 -0.72 4.73 -8.80
N GLU A 330 0.14 5.73 -8.88
CA GLU A 330 0.63 6.25 -10.15
C GLU A 330 2.15 6.43 -10.14
N LEU A 331 2.80 6.10 -11.26
CA LEU A 331 4.23 6.29 -11.46
C LEU A 331 4.48 7.51 -12.33
N ARG A 332 5.42 8.37 -11.89
CA ARG A 332 5.88 9.50 -12.68
C ARG A 332 6.82 9.04 -13.78
N GLU A 333 6.93 9.82 -14.86
CA GLU A 333 7.83 9.55 -15.98
C GLU A 333 9.28 9.30 -15.53
N ARG A 334 9.77 10.08 -14.56
CA ARG A 334 11.12 9.89 -14.02
C ARG A 334 11.31 8.54 -13.32
N GLN A 335 10.27 8.05 -12.61
CA GLN A 335 10.29 6.76 -11.93
C GLN A 335 10.29 5.61 -12.94
N MET A 336 9.50 5.73 -14.00
CA MET A 336 9.53 4.76 -15.11
C MET A 336 10.89 4.72 -15.80
N ARG A 337 11.56 5.88 -15.99
CA ARG A 337 12.92 5.91 -16.55
C ARG A 337 13.94 5.27 -15.61
N TRP A 338 13.86 5.53 -14.32
CA TRP A 338 14.71 4.90 -13.31
C TRP A 338 14.46 3.40 -13.26
N LEU A 339 13.21 2.96 -13.18
CA LEU A 339 12.83 1.56 -13.12
C LEU A 339 13.32 0.78 -14.36
N LYS A 340 13.19 1.35 -15.56
CA LYS A 340 13.72 0.75 -16.79
C LYS A 340 15.24 0.52 -16.72
N GLN A 341 15.99 1.44 -16.14
CA GLN A 341 17.43 1.29 -15.98
C GLN A 341 17.78 0.22 -14.95
N ASP A 342 17.11 0.23 -13.80
CA ASP A 342 17.29 -0.73 -12.72
C ASP A 342 17.03 -2.16 -13.23
N LEU A 343 15.85 -2.38 -13.82
CA LEU A 343 15.46 -3.68 -14.38
C LEU A 343 16.30 -4.12 -15.59
N ALA A 344 16.84 -3.18 -16.39
CA ALA A 344 17.76 -3.51 -17.48
C ALA A 344 19.12 -4.00 -16.97
N LEU A 345 19.52 -3.59 -15.79
CA LEU A 345 20.73 -4.03 -15.11
C LEU A 345 20.53 -5.30 -14.26
N THR A 346 19.30 -5.69 -14.02
CA THR A 346 18.94 -6.88 -13.21
C THR A 346 18.96 -8.13 -14.10
N PRO A 347 19.56 -9.25 -13.65
CA PRO A 347 19.51 -10.55 -14.36
C PRO A 347 18.06 -10.99 -14.58
N LYS A 348 17.79 -11.57 -15.77
CA LYS A 348 16.42 -11.91 -16.19
C LYS A 348 15.89 -13.21 -15.59
N ASP A 349 16.75 -14.04 -15.04
CA ASP A 349 16.41 -15.26 -14.32
C ASP A 349 15.84 -15.00 -12.91
N LYS A 350 15.91 -13.77 -12.40
CA LYS A 350 15.35 -13.40 -11.11
C LYS A 350 13.82 -13.27 -11.16
N LYS A 351 13.19 -13.43 -9.97
CA LYS A 351 11.82 -12.95 -9.73
C LYS A 351 11.87 -11.46 -9.34
N VAL A 352 10.94 -10.66 -9.84
CA VAL A 352 10.78 -9.27 -9.40
C VAL A 352 9.61 -9.15 -8.42
N VAL A 353 9.84 -8.57 -7.26
CA VAL A 353 8.78 -8.20 -6.32
C VAL A 353 8.67 -6.68 -6.29
N LEU A 354 7.63 -6.15 -6.90
CA LEU A 354 7.40 -4.71 -6.93
C LEU A 354 6.55 -4.29 -5.73
N CYS A 355 7.11 -3.44 -4.89
CA CYS A 355 6.53 -2.99 -3.62
C CYS A 355 6.17 -1.51 -3.69
N TYR A 356 4.93 -1.18 -3.43
CA TYR A 356 4.39 0.18 -3.45
C TYR A 356 3.23 0.30 -2.48
N HIS A 357 2.77 1.51 -2.19
CA HIS A 357 1.75 1.68 -1.15
C HIS A 357 0.33 1.57 -1.69
N ILE A 358 -0.05 2.35 -2.70
CA ILE A 358 -1.42 2.43 -3.20
C ILE A 358 -1.63 1.41 -4.32
N PRO A 359 -2.61 0.48 -4.22
CA PRO A 359 -2.87 -0.49 -5.28
C PRO A 359 -3.10 0.18 -6.64
N PHE A 360 -2.53 -0.38 -7.70
CA PHE A 360 -2.81 0.08 -9.07
C PHE A 360 -4.24 -0.24 -9.49
N THR A 361 -4.86 -1.24 -8.90
CA THR A 361 -6.26 -1.61 -9.13
C THR A 361 -7.25 -0.75 -8.34
N PHE A 362 -6.76 0.12 -7.43
CA PHE A 362 -7.59 0.97 -6.58
C PHE A 362 -8.09 2.21 -7.32
N GLY A 363 -9.34 2.61 -7.12
CA GLY A 363 -9.81 3.98 -7.34
C GLY A 363 -10.65 4.25 -8.58
N ASN A 364 -10.72 3.39 -9.57
CA ASN A 364 -11.66 3.56 -10.69
C ASN A 364 -12.93 2.74 -10.55
N ALA A 365 -12.92 1.84 -9.60
CA ALA A 365 -14.15 1.29 -9.11
C ALA A 365 -14.44 1.99 -7.80
N PRO A 366 -15.66 2.48 -7.57
CA PRO A 366 -16.12 2.69 -6.23
C PRO A 366 -15.78 1.41 -5.47
N PHE A 367 -15.24 1.51 -4.27
CA PHE A 367 -15.00 0.36 -3.41
C PHE A 367 -16.11 -0.68 -3.62
N GLY A 368 -15.77 -1.88 -4.03
CA GLY A 368 -16.75 -2.94 -4.30
C GLY A 368 -17.23 -3.12 -5.76
N LYS A 369 -16.69 -2.37 -6.72
CA LYS A 369 -16.99 -2.59 -8.15
C LYS A 369 -15.78 -3.01 -8.98
N ALA A 370 -14.61 -3.22 -8.36
CA ALA A 370 -13.48 -3.77 -9.09
C ALA A 370 -13.90 -5.13 -9.64
N LYS A 371 -14.09 -5.20 -10.93
CA LYS A 371 -14.06 -6.47 -11.63
C LYS A 371 -12.58 -6.88 -11.68
N PRO A 372 -12.25 -8.18 -11.65
CA PRO A 372 -10.95 -8.63 -12.13
C PRO A 372 -10.79 -8.06 -13.53
N LEU A 373 -9.90 -7.14 -13.68
CA LEU A 373 -9.82 -6.35 -14.90
C LEU A 373 -8.68 -6.92 -15.71
N GLY A 374 -9.02 -7.45 -16.88
CA GLY A 374 -8.05 -7.53 -17.94
C GLY A 374 -7.57 -6.12 -18.27
N ILE A 375 -6.27 -5.91 -18.35
CA ILE A 375 -5.67 -4.65 -18.79
C ILE A 375 -6.22 -4.21 -20.15
N GLU A 376 -6.63 -5.16 -20.98
CA GLU A 376 -7.24 -4.97 -22.28
C GLU A 376 -8.62 -4.28 -22.24
N ASN A 377 -9.31 -4.33 -21.10
CA ASN A 377 -10.66 -3.77 -20.94
C ASN A 377 -10.68 -2.37 -20.34
N GLU A 378 -9.52 -1.74 -20.19
CA GLU A 378 -9.33 -0.57 -19.37
C GLU A 378 -9.46 0.76 -20.09
N LYS A 379 -10.20 0.88 -21.12
CA LYS A 379 -10.47 2.19 -21.68
C LYS A 379 -11.06 3.11 -20.62
N GLY A 380 -10.19 3.70 -19.82
CA GLY A 380 -10.52 4.72 -18.83
C GLY A 380 -10.74 4.24 -17.38
N HIS A 381 -10.39 3.01 -17.02
CA HIS A 381 -10.66 2.49 -15.69
C HIS A 381 -9.50 2.53 -14.71
N TYR A 382 -8.27 2.67 -15.19
CA TYR A 382 -7.12 2.93 -14.34
C TYR A 382 -6.58 4.31 -14.63
N SER A 383 -6.31 5.04 -13.58
CA SER A 383 -5.64 6.34 -13.71
C SER A 383 -4.20 6.17 -14.17
N SER A 384 -3.61 4.99 -13.94
CA SER A 384 -2.28 4.69 -14.42
C SER A 384 -2.33 4.15 -15.84
N SER A 385 -2.26 5.04 -16.81
CA SER A 385 -1.94 4.71 -18.20
C SER A 385 -0.61 3.95 -18.35
N ARG A 386 0.13 3.78 -17.23
CA ARG A 386 1.45 3.15 -17.18
C ARG A 386 1.43 1.73 -16.66
N LEU A 387 0.30 1.22 -16.16
CA LEU A 387 0.23 -0.14 -15.63
C LEU A 387 0.62 -1.18 -16.69
N SER A 388 0.09 -1.07 -17.91
CA SER A 388 0.49 -1.97 -19.01
C SER A 388 1.97 -1.87 -19.35
N GLN A 389 2.54 -0.65 -19.35
CA GLN A 389 3.97 -0.45 -19.57
C GLN A 389 4.81 -1.04 -18.43
N LEU A 390 4.33 -0.92 -17.19
CA LEU A 390 4.96 -1.51 -16.02
C LEU A 390 4.97 -3.03 -16.11
N LEU A 391 3.81 -3.65 -16.38
CA LEU A 391 3.69 -5.11 -16.49
C LEU A 391 4.53 -5.64 -17.66
N ALA A 392 4.62 -4.94 -18.80
CA ALA A 392 5.49 -5.29 -19.89
C ALA A 392 6.99 -5.31 -19.52
N LEU A 393 7.40 -4.47 -18.56
CA LEU A 393 8.77 -4.50 -18.04
C LEU A 393 9.00 -5.69 -17.10
N LEU A 394 8.02 -6.02 -16.29
CA LEU A 394 8.10 -7.12 -15.32
C LEU A 394 7.98 -8.48 -15.98
N HIS A 395 7.14 -8.59 -16.99
CA HIS A 395 6.92 -9.85 -17.76
C HIS A 395 8.16 -10.37 -18.51
N GLN A 396 9.23 -9.57 -18.58
CA GLN A 396 10.50 -9.99 -19.17
C GLN A 396 11.36 -10.86 -18.24
N PHE A 397 10.93 -11.09 -17.01
CA PHE A 397 11.69 -11.86 -16.03
C PHE A 397 11.23 -13.30 -15.96
N GLU A 398 12.13 -14.23 -16.20
CA GLU A 398 11.87 -15.68 -16.23
C GLU A 398 11.44 -16.22 -14.87
N GLY A 399 11.93 -15.61 -13.77
CA GLY A 399 11.49 -15.93 -12.41
C GLY A 399 10.07 -15.44 -12.06
N GLY A 400 9.42 -14.72 -13.00
CA GLY A 400 8.11 -14.12 -12.78
C GLY A 400 8.15 -12.86 -11.91
N TYR A 401 6.99 -12.43 -11.47
CA TYR A 401 6.88 -11.22 -10.63
C TYR A 401 5.65 -11.24 -9.74
N GLU A 402 5.72 -10.47 -8.64
CA GLU A 402 4.64 -10.25 -7.67
C GLU A 402 4.46 -8.75 -7.46
N LEU A 403 3.24 -8.32 -7.16
CA LEU A 403 2.91 -6.95 -6.82
C LEU A 403 2.45 -6.88 -5.37
N PHE A 404 3.14 -6.10 -4.53
CA PHE A 404 2.84 -5.94 -3.11
C PHE A 404 2.42 -4.51 -2.82
N CYS A 405 1.28 -4.34 -2.14
CA CYS A 405 0.75 -3.03 -1.76
C CYS A 405 0.04 -3.03 -0.39
N GLY A 406 -0.33 -1.85 0.11
CA GLY A 406 -1.06 -1.62 1.35
C GLY A 406 -2.28 -0.71 1.13
N HIS A 407 -2.40 0.38 1.91
CA HIS A 407 -3.32 1.50 1.73
C HIS A 407 -4.80 1.24 2.03
N THR A 408 -5.33 0.10 1.62
CA THR A 408 -6.77 -0.15 1.73
C THR A 408 -7.23 -0.55 3.12
N HIS A 409 -6.31 -0.95 3.98
CA HIS A 409 -6.55 -1.48 5.32
C HIS A 409 -7.32 -2.82 5.36
N PHE A 410 -7.53 -3.46 4.24
CA PHE A 410 -8.17 -4.76 4.19
C PHE A 410 -7.40 -5.74 3.33
N ALA A 411 -7.50 -7.03 3.65
CA ALA A 411 -6.91 -8.10 2.86
C ALA A 411 -7.63 -8.19 1.51
N CYS A 412 -6.88 -8.11 0.43
CA CYS A 412 -7.42 -8.33 -0.89
C CYS A 412 -6.33 -8.71 -1.87
N ASN A 413 -6.48 -9.86 -2.50
CA ASN A 413 -5.63 -10.26 -3.60
C ASN A 413 -6.36 -9.94 -4.91
N HIS A 414 -5.87 -8.95 -5.64
CA HIS A 414 -6.42 -8.56 -6.94
C HIS A 414 -5.80 -9.39 -8.05
N GLU A 415 -6.62 -10.01 -8.85
CA GLU A 415 -6.21 -10.76 -10.03
C GLU A 415 -6.23 -9.84 -11.24
N ILE A 416 -5.08 -9.62 -11.84
CA ILE A 416 -4.89 -8.79 -13.04
C ILE A 416 -4.56 -9.74 -14.18
N ARG A 417 -5.41 -9.78 -15.21
CA ARG A 417 -5.13 -10.57 -16.42
C ARG A 417 -4.18 -9.80 -17.34
N TYR A 418 -2.99 -10.36 -17.59
CA TYR A 418 -2.01 -9.75 -18.49
C TYR A 418 -1.35 -10.83 -19.36
N GLU A 419 -1.33 -10.62 -20.70
CA GLU A 419 -0.71 -11.55 -21.69
C GLU A 419 -1.11 -13.02 -21.50
N GLY A 420 -2.36 -13.25 -21.08
CA GLY A 420 -2.89 -14.61 -20.85
C GLY A 420 -2.60 -15.20 -19.47
N GLU A 421 -1.86 -14.53 -18.61
CA GLU A 421 -1.53 -14.96 -17.25
C GLU A 421 -2.26 -14.14 -16.19
N ASP A 422 -2.47 -14.74 -15.02
CA ASP A 422 -3.02 -14.05 -13.85
C ASP A 422 -1.87 -13.52 -12.99
N VAL A 423 -1.80 -12.19 -12.89
CA VAL A 423 -0.85 -11.47 -12.05
C VAL A 423 -1.52 -11.11 -10.74
N MET A 424 -0.89 -11.43 -9.64
CA MET A 424 -1.44 -11.13 -8.32
C MET A 424 -0.92 -9.79 -7.80
N GLU A 425 -1.85 -8.90 -7.44
CA GLU A 425 -1.57 -7.72 -6.63
C GLU A 425 -2.03 -7.99 -5.20
N HIS A 426 -1.07 -8.29 -4.32
CA HIS A 426 -1.31 -8.58 -2.92
C HIS A 426 -1.50 -7.30 -2.12
N CYS A 427 -2.74 -7.03 -1.74
CA CYS A 427 -3.07 -5.89 -0.89
C CYS A 427 -3.13 -6.32 0.57
N HIS A 428 -2.20 -5.81 1.37
CA HIS A 428 -1.99 -6.24 2.74
C HIS A 428 -2.94 -5.51 3.70
N ALA A 429 -3.62 -6.28 4.54
CA ALA A 429 -4.45 -5.76 5.61
C ALA A 429 -3.62 -4.97 6.63
N ALA A 430 -4.24 -3.96 7.24
CA ALA A 430 -3.55 -3.05 8.13
C ALA A 430 -3.17 -3.70 9.48
N ALA A 431 -1.96 -3.43 9.94
CA ALA A 431 -1.50 -3.79 11.27
C ALA A 431 -2.21 -2.98 12.38
N CYS A 432 -2.80 -1.83 12.02
CA CYS A 432 -3.54 -0.98 12.94
C CYS A 432 -5.01 -1.40 13.16
N GLY A 433 -5.49 -2.48 12.52
CA GLY A 433 -6.90 -2.79 12.54
C GLY A 433 -7.73 -1.63 11.96
N ASN A 434 -8.79 -1.20 12.63
CA ASN A 434 -9.49 0.01 12.25
C ASN A 434 -8.83 1.24 12.88
N ILE A 435 -7.68 1.63 12.40
CA ILE A 435 -6.89 2.81 12.83
C ILE A 435 -6.77 2.87 14.37
N TRP A 436 -6.37 1.76 14.98
CA TRP A 436 -6.23 1.58 16.45
C TRP A 436 -7.51 1.78 17.27
N GLN A 437 -8.66 1.96 16.61
CA GLN A 437 -9.97 2.04 17.29
C GLN A 437 -10.52 0.66 17.65
N SER A 438 -10.14 -0.34 16.87
CA SER A 438 -10.37 -1.75 17.18
C SER A 438 -9.26 -2.61 16.61
N ASN A 439 -9.13 -3.83 17.12
CA ASN A 439 -8.19 -4.83 16.59
C ASN A 439 -8.78 -5.63 15.42
N ILE A 440 -9.81 -5.12 14.78
CA ILE A 440 -10.49 -5.77 13.66
C ILE A 440 -10.39 -4.84 12.45
N ASN A 441 -9.82 -5.35 11.35
CA ASN A 441 -9.86 -4.66 10.08
C ASN A 441 -11.30 -4.57 9.55
N ILE A 442 -11.59 -3.58 8.74
CA ILE A 442 -12.93 -3.42 8.16
C ILE A 442 -13.39 -4.62 7.34
N CYS A 443 -12.46 -5.43 6.86
CA CYS A 443 -12.75 -6.70 6.17
C CYS A 443 -12.99 -7.90 7.10
N GLY A 444 -12.96 -7.71 8.41
CA GLY A 444 -13.19 -8.76 9.40
C GLY A 444 -11.96 -9.58 9.76
N THR A 445 -10.81 -9.39 9.11
CA THR A 445 -9.56 -9.99 9.57
C THR A 445 -9.11 -9.31 10.86
N PRO A 446 -8.51 -10.02 11.83
CA PRO A 446 -7.87 -9.36 12.96
C PRO A 446 -6.74 -8.44 12.44
N ASN A 447 -6.32 -7.46 13.21
CA ASN A 447 -5.08 -6.75 12.89
C ASN A 447 -3.90 -7.73 12.91
N GLY A 448 -2.92 -7.55 12.02
CA GLY A 448 -1.86 -8.55 11.91
C GLY A 448 -0.82 -8.19 10.85
N TYR A 449 -0.20 -9.22 10.31
CA TYR A 449 0.86 -9.13 9.32
C TYR A 449 0.91 -10.41 8.49
N TYR A 450 1.73 -10.42 7.44
CA TYR A 450 1.89 -11.56 6.55
C TYR A 450 3.28 -12.18 6.71
N VAL A 451 3.36 -13.48 6.53
CA VAL A 451 4.62 -14.22 6.50
C VAL A 451 4.71 -14.97 5.19
N TYR A 452 5.62 -14.54 4.34
CA TYR A 452 5.93 -15.15 3.06
C TYR A 452 7.16 -16.02 3.16
N GLN A 453 7.21 -17.12 2.40
CA GLN A 453 8.37 -17.98 2.22
C GLN A 453 8.78 -18.00 0.76
N PHE A 454 10.02 -17.59 0.51
CA PHE A 454 10.63 -17.70 -0.81
C PHE A 454 11.67 -18.84 -0.80
N ILE A 455 11.67 -19.64 -1.87
CA ILE A 455 12.67 -20.68 -2.13
C ILE A 455 13.03 -20.63 -3.62
N GLY A 456 14.28 -20.31 -3.94
CA GLY A 456 14.65 -19.95 -5.29
C GLY A 456 13.78 -18.78 -5.78
N THR A 457 13.27 -18.81 -6.98
CA THR A 457 12.36 -17.79 -7.52
C THR A 457 10.88 -18.02 -7.18
N ARG A 458 10.56 -18.96 -6.29
CA ARG A 458 9.18 -19.33 -6.00
C ARG A 458 8.72 -18.80 -4.66
N LEU A 459 7.56 -18.18 -4.65
CA LEU A 459 6.74 -17.99 -3.45
C LEU A 459 6.13 -19.34 -3.09
N THR A 460 6.60 -19.97 -2.02
CA THR A 460 6.25 -21.35 -1.65
C THR A 460 5.31 -21.46 -0.46
N ASP A 461 5.15 -20.37 0.28
CA ASP A 461 4.25 -20.30 1.44
C ASP A 461 3.86 -18.86 1.72
N CYS A 462 2.62 -18.65 2.12
CA CYS A 462 2.12 -17.39 2.61
C CYS A 462 0.97 -17.63 3.59
N TYR A 463 1.04 -17.02 4.76
CA TYR A 463 -0.09 -17.00 5.68
C TYR A 463 -0.27 -15.64 6.33
N TYR A 464 -1.52 -15.31 6.62
CA TYR A 464 -1.87 -14.17 7.45
C TYR A 464 -1.70 -14.52 8.92
N LYS A 465 -1.03 -13.67 9.69
CA LYS A 465 -0.85 -13.85 11.13
C LYS A 465 -1.58 -12.74 11.88
N GLY A 466 -2.75 -13.06 12.41
CA GLY A 466 -3.43 -12.17 13.35
C GLY A 466 -2.58 -11.96 14.61
N THR A 467 -2.48 -10.72 15.08
CA THR A 467 -1.73 -10.37 16.28
C THR A 467 -2.26 -11.13 17.47
N PHE A 468 -1.40 -11.94 18.09
CA PHE A 468 -1.71 -12.89 19.19
C PHE A 468 -2.68 -14.03 18.83
N TRP A 469 -3.07 -14.18 17.57
CA TRP A 469 -3.83 -15.34 17.13
C TRP A 469 -2.92 -16.51 16.77
N ASP A 470 -3.43 -17.74 16.89
CA ASP A 470 -2.74 -18.90 16.37
C ASP A 470 -2.61 -18.79 14.84
N LYS A 471 -1.44 -19.17 14.30
CA LYS A 471 -1.18 -19.12 12.86
C LYS A 471 -2.14 -19.99 12.02
N ASN A 472 -2.71 -21.03 12.62
CA ASN A 472 -3.67 -21.92 11.96
C ASN A 472 -5.11 -21.36 11.98
N LYS A 473 -5.36 -20.27 12.73
CA LYS A 473 -6.65 -19.59 12.70
C LYS A 473 -6.72 -18.67 11.49
N GLN A 474 -7.10 -19.23 10.34
CA GLN A 474 -7.13 -18.55 9.05
C GLN A 474 -8.54 -18.19 8.58
N MET A 475 -9.57 -18.44 9.40
CA MET A 475 -10.93 -18.04 9.06
C MET A 475 -11.78 -17.75 10.29
N THR A 476 -12.81 -16.96 10.06
CA THR A 476 -14.00 -16.83 10.92
C THR A 476 -15.23 -17.19 10.12
N ILE A 477 -16.24 -17.72 10.79
CA ILE A 477 -17.51 -18.08 10.14
C ILE A 477 -18.68 -17.46 10.89
N PHE A 478 -19.71 -17.11 10.17
CA PHE A 478 -20.96 -16.59 10.72
C PHE A 478 -22.14 -17.00 9.86
N ARG A 479 -23.36 -16.82 10.39
CA ARG A 479 -24.57 -17.05 9.61
C ARG A 479 -25.03 -15.75 8.96
N ALA A 480 -25.38 -15.81 7.69
CA ALA A 480 -25.80 -14.64 6.92
C ALA A 480 -27.02 -13.91 7.52
N GLN A 481 -27.87 -14.68 8.20
CA GLN A 481 -29.07 -14.16 8.86
C GLN A 481 -28.80 -13.56 10.24
N THR A 482 -27.60 -13.74 10.77
CA THR A 482 -27.28 -13.29 12.11
C THR A 482 -27.45 -11.79 12.22
N ASP A 483 -28.20 -11.42 13.23
CA ASP A 483 -28.42 -10.04 13.61
C ASP A 483 -27.35 -9.62 14.63
N PHE A 484 -26.52 -8.68 14.24
CA PHE A 484 -25.56 -8.08 15.14
C PHE A 484 -26.10 -6.75 15.63
N ASN A 485 -26.35 -6.67 16.93
CA ASN A 485 -26.86 -5.46 17.57
C ASN A 485 -28.20 -4.95 17.02
N GLY A 486 -29.11 -5.85 16.67
CA GLY A 486 -30.42 -5.50 16.12
C GLY A 486 -30.40 -5.13 14.65
N GLU A 487 -29.31 -5.39 13.94
CA GLU A 487 -29.18 -5.07 12.52
C GLU A 487 -28.61 -6.24 11.70
N SER A 488 -29.27 -6.59 10.60
CA SER A 488 -28.78 -7.59 9.65
C SER A 488 -27.93 -6.93 8.59
N TYR A 489 -26.69 -7.42 8.41
CA TYR A 489 -25.74 -6.97 7.39
C TYR A 489 -25.72 -7.88 6.15
N ALA A 490 -26.46 -8.96 6.16
CA ALA A 490 -26.56 -9.88 5.02
C ALA A 490 -27.38 -9.33 3.83
N ALA A 491 -28.20 -8.30 4.08
CA ALA A 491 -29.08 -7.72 3.06
C ALA A 491 -28.32 -7.19 1.83
N ASP A 492 -27.14 -6.65 2.02
CA ASP A 492 -26.32 -6.06 0.97
C ASP A 492 -25.74 -7.09 0.00
N TRP A 493 -25.69 -8.36 0.39
CA TRP A 493 -25.21 -9.46 -0.45
C TRP A 493 -26.34 -10.14 -1.24
N GLY A 494 -27.58 -9.72 -1.07
CA GLY A 494 -28.74 -10.40 -1.61
C GLY A 494 -29.10 -11.72 -0.90
N LEU A 495 -28.36 -12.08 0.15
CA LEU A 495 -28.55 -13.33 0.89
C LEU A 495 -29.69 -13.25 1.91
N SER A 496 -30.17 -12.08 2.23
CA SER A 496 -31.29 -11.86 3.18
C SER A 496 -32.62 -12.47 2.72
N LYS A 497 -32.77 -12.72 1.41
CA LYS A 497 -33.96 -13.35 0.85
C LYS A 497 -34.10 -14.83 1.22
N ASP A 498 -32.98 -15.44 1.62
CA ASP A 498 -32.89 -16.87 1.94
C ASP A 498 -32.77 -17.10 3.46
N LYS A 499 -33.42 -16.27 4.27
CA LYS A 499 -33.34 -16.30 5.74
C LYS A 499 -33.59 -17.68 6.35
N ASP A 500 -34.47 -18.44 5.76
CA ASP A 500 -34.86 -19.76 6.26
C ASP A 500 -33.82 -20.85 5.95
N LYS A 501 -32.81 -20.54 5.12
CA LYS A 501 -31.84 -21.53 4.66
C LYS A 501 -30.61 -21.65 5.52
N ASN A 502 -30.51 -20.84 6.58
CA ASN A 502 -29.40 -20.90 7.54
C ASN A 502 -28.00 -20.81 6.91
N ILE A 503 -27.84 -19.90 5.95
CA ILE A 503 -26.64 -19.74 5.12
C ILE A 503 -25.39 -19.51 5.99
N LEU A 504 -24.36 -20.31 5.74
CA LEU A 504 -23.04 -20.13 6.33
C LEU A 504 -22.16 -19.23 5.47
N VAL A 505 -21.49 -18.28 6.09
CA VAL A 505 -20.49 -17.43 5.45
C VAL A 505 -19.15 -17.66 6.16
N ALA A 506 -18.12 -17.89 5.37
CA ALA A 506 -16.73 -17.97 5.83
C ALA A 506 -15.96 -16.76 5.33
N ASN A 507 -15.35 -16.06 6.26
CA ASN A 507 -14.31 -15.07 5.99
C ASN A 507 -12.97 -15.81 6.10
N VAL A 508 -12.39 -16.16 4.96
CA VAL A 508 -11.12 -16.89 4.88
C VAL A 508 -10.01 -15.86 4.62
N PHE A 509 -9.20 -15.61 5.64
CA PHE A 509 -8.20 -14.55 5.62
C PHE A 509 -7.21 -14.75 4.47
N ASN A 510 -6.94 -13.69 3.73
CA ASN A 510 -6.04 -13.69 2.58
C ASN A 510 -6.40 -14.64 1.41
N ALA A 511 -7.62 -15.21 1.38
CA ALA A 511 -8.01 -16.09 0.28
C ALA A 511 -8.27 -15.34 -1.02
N ASP A 512 -8.01 -16.03 -2.12
CA ASP A 512 -8.24 -15.58 -3.50
C ASP A 512 -8.86 -16.70 -4.36
N SER A 513 -8.82 -16.58 -5.68
CA SER A 513 -9.39 -17.58 -6.59
C SER A 513 -8.66 -18.92 -6.59
N HIS A 514 -7.40 -18.95 -6.16
CA HIS A 514 -6.59 -20.17 -6.10
C HIS A 514 -6.90 -21.03 -4.88
N TRP A 515 -7.63 -20.49 -3.91
CA TRP A 515 -8.08 -21.26 -2.76
C TRP A 515 -9.26 -22.16 -3.09
N ARG A 516 -9.26 -23.35 -2.50
CA ARG A 516 -10.39 -24.27 -2.52
C ARG A 516 -11.14 -24.21 -1.19
N VAL A 517 -12.33 -23.62 -1.19
CA VAL A 517 -13.17 -23.55 0.01
C VAL A 517 -14.42 -24.39 -0.21
N VAL A 518 -14.65 -25.35 0.68
CA VAL A 518 -15.76 -26.31 0.59
C VAL A 518 -16.50 -26.41 1.92
N ALA A 519 -17.79 -26.69 1.84
CA ALA A 519 -18.61 -27.12 2.95
C ALA A 519 -18.77 -28.64 2.87
N ILE A 520 -18.61 -29.33 4.01
CA ILE A 520 -18.84 -30.78 4.14
C ILE A 520 -20.14 -30.94 4.92
N GLU A 521 -21.18 -31.44 4.25
CA GLU A 521 -22.50 -31.71 4.78
C GLU A 521 -22.81 -33.20 4.55
N ASP A 522 -23.16 -33.93 5.60
CA ASP A 522 -23.46 -35.36 5.55
C ASP A 522 -22.36 -36.18 4.84
N GLY A 523 -21.09 -35.84 5.11
CA GLY A 523 -19.92 -36.50 4.54
C GLY A 523 -19.63 -36.15 3.07
N LYS A 524 -20.39 -35.28 2.45
CA LYS A 524 -20.17 -34.84 1.07
C LYS A 524 -19.63 -33.44 0.97
N GLU A 525 -18.63 -33.24 0.10
CA GLU A 525 -18.05 -31.92 -0.16
C GLU A 525 -18.89 -31.14 -1.19
N TYR A 526 -19.15 -29.87 -0.88
CA TYR A 526 -19.80 -28.90 -1.76
C TYR A 526 -18.95 -27.65 -1.84
N ARG A 527 -18.61 -27.19 -3.04
CA ARG A 527 -17.84 -25.96 -3.23
C ARG A 527 -18.64 -24.76 -2.71
N MET A 528 -18.05 -23.96 -1.87
CA MET A 528 -18.65 -22.71 -1.43
C MET A 528 -18.55 -21.64 -2.52
N HIS A 529 -19.53 -20.77 -2.57
CA HIS A 529 -19.57 -19.66 -3.54
C HIS A 529 -18.75 -18.49 -3.01
N ARG A 530 -17.73 -18.08 -3.77
CA ARG A 530 -16.95 -16.88 -3.44
C ARG A 530 -17.78 -15.63 -3.75
N ILE A 531 -17.81 -14.70 -2.78
CA ILE A 531 -18.41 -13.39 -2.97
C ILE A 531 -17.37 -12.50 -3.64
N SER A 532 -17.49 -12.28 -4.95
CA SER A 532 -16.57 -11.48 -5.76
C SER A 532 -17.07 -10.06 -6.05
N SER A 533 -18.11 -9.66 -5.38
CA SER A 533 -18.73 -8.35 -5.52
C SER A 533 -18.83 -7.69 -4.16
N LYS A 534 -19.65 -6.67 -4.05
CA LYS A 534 -19.92 -6.02 -2.77
C LYS A 534 -20.17 -7.02 -1.65
N GLY A 535 -19.38 -6.96 -0.61
CA GLY A 535 -19.54 -7.79 0.57
C GLY A 535 -18.98 -7.08 1.79
N GLN A 536 -19.48 -7.46 2.96
CA GLN A 536 -18.97 -7.01 4.25
C GLN A 536 -18.86 -8.22 5.15
N ASP A 537 -17.85 -8.25 5.98
CA ASP A 537 -17.90 -9.10 7.15
C ASP A 537 -18.96 -8.53 8.09
N ALA A 538 -20.02 -9.31 8.33
CA ALA A 538 -21.18 -8.83 9.10
C ALA A 538 -20.80 -8.49 10.54
N PHE A 539 -19.83 -9.22 11.11
CA PHE A 539 -19.31 -8.95 12.42
C PHE A 539 -18.56 -7.61 12.49
N ALA A 540 -17.59 -7.41 11.60
CA ALA A 540 -16.83 -6.16 11.55
C ALA A 540 -17.74 -4.96 11.26
N ALA A 541 -18.65 -5.12 10.32
CA ALA A 541 -19.62 -4.09 9.97
C ALA A 541 -20.50 -3.70 11.17
N GLY A 542 -21.08 -4.69 11.85
CA GLY A 542 -21.92 -4.47 13.03
C GLY A 542 -21.16 -3.82 14.19
N TYR A 543 -19.96 -4.33 14.49
CA TYR A 543 -19.09 -3.78 15.51
C TYR A 543 -18.76 -2.32 15.24
N HIS A 544 -18.21 -2.04 14.08
CA HIS A 544 -17.79 -0.70 13.74
C HIS A 544 -18.97 0.26 13.59
N HIS A 545 -20.10 -0.17 13.08
CA HIS A 545 -21.29 0.64 12.99
C HIS A 545 -21.82 1.07 14.35
N LYS A 546 -21.78 0.21 15.33
CA LYS A 546 -22.33 0.51 16.65
C LYS A 546 -21.36 1.29 17.54
N TYR A 547 -20.10 0.94 17.52
CA TYR A 547 -19.15 1.35 18.55
C TYR A 547 -18.08 2.32 18.09
N SER A 548 -17.81 2.41 16.78
CA SER A 548 -16.85 3.35 16.26
C SER A 548 -17.54 4.60 15.73
N LYS A 549 -17.10 5.78 16.12
CA LYS A 549 -17.63 7.08 15.66
C LYS A 549 -16.65 7.80 14.74
N SER A 550 -15.63 7.11 14.24
CA SER A 550 -14.61 7.74 13.43
C SER A 550 -14.98 7.85 11.94
N VAL A 551 -14.20 8.62 11.23
CA VAL A 551 -14.40 8.88 9.80
C VAL A 551 -14.16 7.63 8.93
N SER A 552 -13.23 6.75 9.29
CA SER A 552 -12.97 5.49 8.59
C SER A 552 -14.16 4.53 8.55
N TYR A 553 -15.08 4.68 9.48
CA TYR A 553 -16.36 4.08 9.67
C TYR A 553 -17.36 4.22 8.54
N ARG A 554 -17.23 5.27 7.69
CA ARG A 554 -18.09 5.45 6.52
C ARG A 554 -18.03 4.30 5.52
N PHE A 555 -16.98 3.50 5.59
CA PHE A 555 -16.78 2.38 4.68
C PHE A 555 -17.54 1.12 5.08
N VAL A 556 -18.03 1.06 6.31
CA VAL A 556 -18.74 -0.11 6.87
C VAL A 556 -20.16 0.20 7.30
N SER A 557 -20.74 1.33 6.87
CA SER A 557 -22.13 1.64 7.19
C SER A 557 -23.09 0.75 6.40
N LYS A 558 -24.22 0.40 7.03
CA LYS A 558 -25.30 -0.34 6.41
C LYS A 558 -25.69 0.27 5.06
N GLY A 559 -25.77 -0.54 4.02
CA GLY A 559 -26.09 -0.10 2.65
C GLY A 559 -24.92 0.50 1.86
N ASN A 560 -23.74 0.65 2.45
CA ASN A 560 -22.54 1.16 1.80
C ASN A 560 -21.45 0.09 1.75
N SER A 561 -21.71 -1.05 1.14
CA SER A 561 -20.67 -2.04 0.90
C SER A 561 -19.75 -1.57 -0.22
N TYR A 562 -18.78 -0.74 0.14
CA TYR A 562 -17.78 -0.24 -0.82
C TYR A 562 -16.58 -1.15 -0.97
N LEU A 563 -16.47 -2.18 -0.12
CA LEU A 563 -15.31 -3.05 -0.09
C LEU A 563 -15.49 -4.20 -1.07
N LEU A 564 -14.49 -4.39 -1.91
CA LEU A 564 -14.33 -5.62 -2.65
C LEU A 564 -13.76 -6.68 -1.71
N MET A 565 -14.65 -7.46 -1.11
CA MET A 565 -14.29 -8.56 -0.21
C MET A 565 -14.19 -9.85 -1.00
N ASN A 566 -13.05 -10.11 -1.62
CA ASN A 566 -12.87 -11.32 -2.43
C ASN A 566 -12.47 -12.57 -1.63
N HIS A 567 -12.42 -12.48 -0.32
CA HIS A 567 -12.10 -13.58 0.60
C HIS A 567 -13.29 -14.04 1.46
N LEU A 568 -14.52 -13.66 1.09
CA LEU A 568 -15.75 -14.17 1.68
C LEU A 568 -16.34 -15.29 0.80
N TYR A 569 -16.81 -16.34 1.45
CA TYR A 569 -17.44 -17.50 0.81
C TYR A 569 -18.73 -17.85 1.51
N TYR A 570 -19.78 -18.24 0.78
CA TYR A 570 -21.04 -18.68 1.37
C TYR A 570 -21.46 -20.06 0.89
N TYR A 571 -22.19 -20.75 1.75
CA TYR A 571 -22.85 -22.03 1.46
C TYR A 571 -24.28 -22.01 1.95
N VAL A 572 -25.21 -22.52 1.12
CA VAL A 572 -26.62 -22.71 1.49
C VAL A 572 -26.80 -24.17 1.91
N PRO A 573 -26.97 -24.46 3.21
CA PRO A 573 -27.16 -25.80 3.70
C PRO A 573 -28.36 -26.47 3.04
N LYS A 574 -28.27 -27.75 2.68
CA LYS A 574 -29.39 -28.56 2.20
C LYS A 574 -30.33 -28.92 3.34
N ASN A 575 -29.75 -29.22 4.50
CA ASN A 575 -30.43 -29.36 5.75
C ASN A 575 -30.04 -28.20 6.70
N PRO A 576 -30.98 -27.29 7.03
CA PRO A 576 -30.70 -26.16 7.89
C PRO A 576 -30.13 -26.53 9.28
N ASN A 577 -30.38 -27.76 9.73
CA ASN A 577 -29.93 -28.26 11.03
C ASN A 577 -28.67 -29.13 10.95
N ALA A 578 -28.10 -29.35 9.76
CA ALA A 578 -26.91 -30.15 9.60
C ALA A 578 -25.71 -29.49 10.29
N ARG A 579 -24.88 -30.33 10.91
CA ARG A 579 -23.52 -29.94 11.28
C ARG A 579 -22.68 -29.93 10.01
N ILE A 580 -22.05 -28.81 9.74
CA ILE A 580 -21.26 -28.59 8.55
C ILE A 580 -19.84 -28.24 8.94
N THR A 581 -18.87 -28.91 8.32
CA THR A 581 -17.45 -28.55 8.43
C THR A 581 -17.08 -27.71 7.21
N ILE A 582 -16.58 -26.51 7.40
CA ILE A 582 -15.96 -25.70 6.36
C ILE A 582 -14.47 -26.05 6.30
N LYS A 583 -13.99 -26.33 5.09
CA LYS A 583 -12.59 -26.66 4.82
C LYS A 583 -12.06 -25.70 3.76
N ALA A 584 -11.03 -24.94 4.10
CA ALA A 584 -10.31 -24.03 3.21
C ALA A 584 -8.89 -24.54 2.98
N SER A 585 -8.53 -24.73 1.72
CA SER A 585 -7.19 -25.16 1.31
C SER A 585 -6.55 -24.07 0.46
N ASP A 586 -5.33 -23.68 0.81
CA ASP A 586 -4.54 -22.68 0.10
C ASP A 586 -3.75 -23.31 -1.06
N PRO A 587 -3.16 -22.53 -1.96
CA PRO A 587 -2.33 -23.03 -3.05
C PRO A 587 -0.98 -23.60 -2.58
N TYR A 588 -0.62 -23.46 -1.30
CA TYR A 588 0.63 -23.93 -0.71
C TYR A 588 0.52 -25.28 -0.03
N GLY A 589 -0.69 -25.87 0.01
CA GLY A 589 -0.95 -27.21 0.57
C GLY A 589 -1.45 -27.23 2.01
N HIS A 590 -1.70 -26.07 2.63
CA HIS A 590 -2.31 -26.03 3.95
C HIS A 590 -3.83 -26.22 3.84
N THR A 591 -4.40 -26.77 4.90
CA THR A 591 -5.83 -26.94 5.05
C THR A 591 -6.27 -26.49 6.43
N PHE A 592 -7.28 -25.62 6.45
CA PHE A 592 -7.88 -25.06 7.65
C PHE A 592 -9.33 -25.48 7.73
N THR A 593 -9.82 -25.79 8.92
CA THR A 593 -11.20 -26.23 9.13
C THR A 593 -11.90 -25.39 10.19
N ALA A 594 -13.20 -25.24 10.04
CA ALA A 594 -14.08 -24.64 11.04
C ALA A 594 -15.43 -25.34 11.03
N GLU A 595 -16.04 -25.53 12.20
CA GLU A 595 -17.32 -26.19 12.34
C GLU A 595 -18.48 -25.19 12.35
N SER A 596 -19.63 -25.52 11.78
CA SER A 596 -20.82 -24.67 11.79
C SER A 596 -21.30 -24.31 13.20
N THR A 597 -20.91 -25.08 14.22
CA THR A 597 -21.15 -24.81 15.63
C THR A 597 -20.31 -23.65 16.17
N GLU A 598 -19.20 -23.31 15.49
CA GLU A 598 -18.35 -22.17 15.79
C GLU A 598 -18.84 -20.89 15.09
N ALA A 599 -19.92 -20.99 14.28
CA ALA A 599 -20.48 -19.84 13.61
C ALA A 599 -20.85 -18.77 14.66
N VAL A 600 -20.27 -17.60 14.47
CA VAL A 600 -20.45 -16.48 15.35
C VAL A 600 -21.91 -16.02 15.23
N SER A 601 -22.71 -16.31 16.23
CA SER A 601 -24.08 -15.81 16.35
C SER A 601 -24.13 -14.53 17.20
N GLU A 602 -23.28 -14.51 18.19
CA GLU A 602 -22.81 -13.30 18.83
C GLU A 602 -21.33 -13.19 18.61
N PRO A 603 -20.80 -12.01 18.65
CA PRO A 603 -19.42 -11.83 18.28
C PRO A 603 -18.52 -12.67 19.17
N PHE A 604 -17.52 -13.17 18.48
CA PHE A 604 -16.26 -13.68 18.98
C PHE A 604 -15.67 -12.87 20.16
N PHE A 605 -16.05 -11.63 20.26
CA PHE A 605 -16.04 -10.80 21.44
C PHE A 605 -17.49 -10.51 21.81
N ASN A 606 -17.83 -10.66 23.04
CA ASN A 606 -19.03 -9.98 23.53
C ASN A 606 -18.82 -8.48 23.25
N TYR A 607 -19.35 -7.97 22.16
CA TYR A 607 -19.19 -6.57 21.72
C TYR A 607 -19.50 -5.59 22.82
N ALA A 608 -20.61 -5.81 23.54
CA ALA A 608 -21.02 -4.93 24.59
C ALA A 608 -19.94 -4.88 25.68
N HIS A 609 -19.44 -6.06 26.09
CA HIS A 609 -18.41 -6.15 27.13
C HIS A 609 -17.08 -5.55 26.67
N TYR A 610 -16.64 -5.89 25.46
CA TYR A 610 -15.38 -5.35 24.90
C TYR A 610 -15.48 -3.83 24.73
N TYR A 611 -16.56 -3.32 24.16
CA TYR A 611 -16.80 -1.89 24.01
C TYR A 611 -16.90 -1.15 25.35
N GLU A 612 -17.58 -1.71 26.32
CA GLU A 612 -17.68 -1.11 27.64
C GLU A 612 -16.34 -1.07 28.37
N GLN A 613 -15.58 -2.14 28.30
CA GLN A 613 -14.25 -2.20 28.87
C GLN A 613 -13.31 -1.19 28.20
N GLU A 614 -13.23 -1.20 26.88
CA GLU A 614 -12.46 -0.21 26.13
C GLU A 614 -12.92 1.22 26.43
N ASN A 615 -14.21 1.45 26.47
CA ASN A 615 -14.79 2.77 26.72
C ASN A 615 -14.50 3.28 28.14
N GLN A 616 -14.53 2.41 29.15
CA GLN A 616 -14.16 2.78 30.52
C GLN A 616 -12.67 3.14 30.62
N GLU A 617 -11.82 2.35 30.01
CA GLU A 617 -10.37 2.59 29.98
C GLU A 617 -10.04 3.88 29.21
N TYR A 618 -10.71 4.12 28.10
CA TYR A 618 -10.61 5.36 27.34
C TYR A 618 -11.03 6.58 28.15
N LYS A 619 -12.16 6.53 28.84
CA LYS A 619 -12.64 7.64 29.70
C LYS A 619 -11.65 7.94 30.81
N LYS A 620 -11.08 6.91 31.45
CA LYS A 620 -10.03 7.06 32.47
C LYS A 620 -8.78 7.72 31.89
N ALA A 621 -8.29 7.24 30.74
CA ALA A 621 -7.14 7.77 30.06
C ALA A 621 -7.33 9.22 29.62
N ARG A 622 -8.47 9.54 29.00
CA ARG A 622 -8.82 10.89 28.57
C ARG A 622 -8.88 11.88 29.73
N ASN A 623 -9.52 11.49 30.84
CA ASN A 623 -9.62 12.34 32.02
C ASN A 623 -8.26 12.60 32.66
N SER A 624 -7.38 11.61 32.67
CA SER A 624 -5.97 11.79 33.10
C SER A 624 -5.25 12.82 32.25
N LEU A 625 -5.36 12.73 30.93
CA LEU A 625 -4.71 13.63 29.98
C LEU A 625 -5.23 15.06 30.07
N LEU A 626 -6.53 15.24 30.23
CA LEU A 626 -7.13 16.56 30.43
C LEU A 626 -6.61 17.22 31.72
N ARG A 627 -6.46 16.45 32.81
CA ARG A 627 -5.86 16.94 34.06
C ARG A 627 -4.41 17.36 33.86
N ASP A 628 -3.61 16.53 33.18
CA ASP A 628 -2.19 16.82 32.91
C ASP A 628 -2.01 18.05 32.00
N SER A 629 -2.85 18.21 30.97
CA SER A 629 -2.86 19.38 30.10
C SER A 629 -3.27 20.66 30.84
N THR A 630 -4.22 20.57 31.78
CA THR A 630 -4.67 21.70 32.61
C THR A 630 -3.56 22.12 33.60
N ILE A 631 -2.88 21.14 34.22
CA ILE A 631 -1.76 21.39 35.14
C ILE A 631 -0.59 22.04 34.39
N ASN A 632 -0.30 21.60 33.17
CA ASN A 632 0.76 22.18 32.35
C ASN A 632 0.43 23.61 31.91
N ARG A 633 -0.81 23.89 31.50
CA ARG A 633 -1.26 25.26 31.19
C ARG A 633 -1.20 26.20 32.41
N GLN A 634 -1.54 25.71 33.61
CA GLN A 634 -1.39 26.48 34.83
C GLN A 634 0.07 26.76 35.21
N LYS A 635 0.98 25.79 34.97
CA LYS A 635 2.42 25.98 35.17
C LYS A 635 3.01 26.97 34.18
N ASP A 636 2.57 26.97 32.93
CA ASP A 636 3.03 27.93 31.93
C ASP A 636 2.50 29.33 32.16
N SER A 637 1.23 29.46 32.63
CA SER A 637 0.67 30.77 33.01
C SER A 637 1.36 31.35 34.28
N THR A 638 1.70 30.49 35.24
CA THR A 638 2.47 30.93 36.44
C THR A 638 3.93 31.27 36.12
N ARG A 639 4.53 30.63 35.10
CA ARG A 639 5.86 31.02 34.61
C ARG A 639 5.82 32.34 33.83
N SER A 640 4.82 32.57 33.01
CA SER A 640 4.61 33.83 32.28
C SER A 640 4.40 35.00 33.23
N ASN A 641 3.61 34.84 34.29
CA ASN A 641 3.35 35.86 35.29
C ASN A 641 4.59 36.15 36.21
N ARG A 642 5.52 35.21 36.38
CA ARG A 642 6.79 35.46 37.06
C ARG A 642 7.80 36.24 36.21
N HIS A 643 7.71 36.17 34.88
CA HIS A 643 8.60 36.95 34.00
C HIS A 643 8.09 38.37 33.74
N THR A 644 6.82 38.66 33.97
CA THR A 644 6.28 40.02 33.90
C THR A 644 6.46 40.82 35.20
N ASN A 645 6.62 40.18 36.36
CA ASN A 645 6.86 40.87 37.64
C ASN A 645 8.34 41.10 38.00
N THR A 646 9.28 40.79 37.10
CA THR A 646 10.70 41.07 37.29
C THR A 646 11.20 42.22 36.39
N LYS A 647 10.28 42.98 35.78
CA LYS A 647 10.56 44.18 34.98
C LYS A 647 9.64 45.35 35.38
N LEU A 648 9.57 45.63 36.66
CA LEU A 648 9.09 46.90 37.23
C LEU A 648 10.10 47.35 38.28
#